data_4cbf542d4ba76c7c745acf5e29778115
#
_entry.id   4cbf542d4ba76c7c745acf5e29778115
#
_cell.length_a   1.000
_cell.length_b   1.000
_cell.length_c   1.000
_cell.angle_alpha   90.00
_cell.angle_beta   90.00
_cell.angle_gamma   90.00
#
_symmetry.space_group_name_H-M   'P 1'
#
loop_
_entity.id
_entity.type
_entity.pdbx_description
1 polymer ?
#
loop_
_entity_poly.entity_id
_entity_poly.type
_entity_poly.pdbx_seq_one_letter_code
_entity_poly.pdbx_strand_id
1 'polypeptide(L)'
;MASTLTTAARPSAGHRSVRRRTRVLALPEARWALASLVLFLVGLPLELLGAPAWTWGPLFAATYLTGGWEPAREGLKALRGRTLDVDLLMVVAALGAAAIGQLLDGALLIVIFATSGALEAVATARTADSVRGLLDLAPATATRLLGDGVEETVATAELAVGDIVVIRPGERIGADGRVLAGASEVDQATITGEPLPVVKEPGDEVFAGTLNGTGALRVEVGRDPSESVIARIVRMVEEASGTKAPTQLFIEKVEQRYSLGMVVATLAVFFVPLACGAGPTDALLRAMTFMIVASPCAVVLATMPPLLSALANAGRHGVLVKSAVVMERLGLVDTVALDKTGTLTEGTPRVTAVRPVPGGGDADEDRLLALAAAAEHPSEHPLARAVVLAARARGHRLLPAEDFTSTPGVGVTATVGGGTVEVGAPARLLHGAGDPRTARAAAVAATLAAALEADGHTAVLVKLNGMPVGVLGVADRLRSDAAGTVAALAGLTGTAPTLLTGDNPRAAARLAADVGITDVRAGLLPQDKVAAVRAWERAGRRVLVIGDGVNDAPALAAAHTGIAMGRAGSDLALETADAVIVRDELATVPAVVALSRRARGLVVQNLVIAGAFIAGLVIWDLAGTLPLPLGVLGHEGSTVLVGLNGLRLLREAAWQRAAAAATPTAGPAS
;
A
#
# COMPACT_ATOMS: atom_id res chain seq x y z
N MET A 1 14.56 -53.58 -20.42
CA MET A 1 15.31 -52.76 -19.45
C MET A 1 15.59 -51.44 -20.10
N ALA A 2 14.77 -50.47 -19.88
CA ALA A 2 15.01 -49.08 -20.29
C ALA A 2 14.71 -48.21 -19.07
N SER A 3 15.77 -47.61 -18.53
CA SER A 3 15.75 -46.78 -17.33
C SER A 3 15.28 -45.37 -17.71
N THR A 4 14.13 -44.95 -17.23
CA THR A 4 13.60 -43.59 -17.34
C THR A 4 14.24 -42.72 -16.25
N LEU A 5 15.18 -41.89 -16.67
CA LEU A 5 15.75 -40.82 -15.84
C LEU A 5 14.69 -39.67 -15.76
N THR A 6 14.06 -39.54 -14.61
CA THR A 6 13.23 -38.40 -14.27
C THR A 6 14.12 -37.20 -13.98
N THR A 7 14.18 -36.26 -14.89
CA THR A 7 14.89 -34.99 -14.70
C THR A 7 14.06 -34.12 -13.77
N ALA A 8 14.50 -33.97 -12.53
CA ALA A 8 13.93 -33.04 -11.57
C ALA A 8 14.11 -31.60 -12.08
N ALA A 9 13.01 -30.89 -12.29
CA ALA A 9 13.00 -29.47 -12.63
C ALA A 9 13.70 -28.67 -11.52
N ARG A 10 14.75 -27.94 -11.87
CA ARG A 10 15.40 -26.98 -10.98
C ARG A 10 14.36 -25.88 -10.64
N PRO A 11 14.25 -25.47 -9.36
CA PRO A 11 13.42 -24.31 -9.03
C PRO A 11 13.98 -23.07 -9.72
N SER A 12 13.09 -22.34 -10.40
CA SER A 12 13.40 -21.09 -11.09
C SER A 12 14.12 -20.13 -10.14
N ALA A 13 15.25 -19.61 -10.57
CA ALA A 13 16.01 -18.60 -9.84
C ALA A 13 15.10 -17.38 -9.60
N GLY A 14 14.70 -17.18 -8.36
CA GLY A 14 13.91 -16.02 -7.95
C GLY A 14 14.57 -14.73 -8.47
N HIS A 15 13.80 -13.91 -9.14
CA HIS A 15 14.21 -12.60 -9.62
C HIS A 15 14.72 -11.77 -8.44
N ARG A 16 16.03 -11.64 -8.33
CA ARG A 16 16.66 -10.66 -7.45
C ARG A 16 16.36 -9.29 -8.04
N SER A 17 15.39 -8.60 -7.45
CA SER A 17 15.20 -7.17 -7.70
C SER A 17 16.56 -6.46 -7.61
N VAL A 18 16.92 -5.72 -8.64
CA VAL A 18 18.14 -4.91 -8.67
C VAL A 18 17.98 -3.86 -7.57
N ARG A 19 18.58 -4.12 -6.39
CA ARG A 19 18.62 -3.13 -5.31
C ARG A 19 19.40 -1.93 -5.82
N ARG A 20 18.73 -0.84 -6.15
CA ARG A 20 19.38 0.44 -6.29
C ARG A 20 20.09 0.75 -4.97
N ARG A 21 21.43 0.75 -5.00
CA ARG A 21 22.22 1.17 -3.85
C ARG A 21 22.14 2.68 -3.78
N THR A 22 21.57 3.21 -2.71
CA THR A 22 21.64 4.65 -2.41
C THR A 22 23.08 5.09 -2.53
N ARG A 23 23.36 6.01 -3.46
CA ARG A 23 24.71 6.59 -3.61
C ARG A 23 24.87 7.62 -2.51
N VAL A 24 25.45 7.20 -1.37
CA VAL A 24 25.62 8.05 -0.17
C VAL A 24 26.29 9.39 -0.52
N LEU A 25 27.34 9.34 -1.37
CA LEU A 25 28.06 10.54 -1.82
C LEU A 25 27.29 11.38 -2.87
N ALA A 26 26.11 10.98 -3.29
CA ALA A 26 25.25 11.84 -4.12
C ALA A 26 24.47 12.87 -3.27
N LEU A 27 24.32 12.60 -1.97
CA LEU A 27 23.68 13.50 -1.02
C LEU A 27 24.62 14.65 -0.66
N PRO A 28 24.21 15.93 -0.77
CA PRO A 28 25.04 17.08 -0.43
C PRO A 28 25.45 17.04 1.03
N GLU A 29 24.55 16.69 1.96
CA GLU A 29 24.81 16.56 3.40
C GLU A 29 25.95 15.57 3.68
N ALA A 30 25.94 14.41 3.02
CA ALA A 30 26.97 13.39 3.19
C ALA A 30 28.36 13.84 2.66
N ARG A 31 28.38 14.61 1.57
CA ARG A 31 29.65 15.15 1.01
C ARG A 31 30.26 16.20 1.94
N TRP A 32 29.44 17.12 2.42
CA TRP A 32 29.90 18.18 3.31
C TRP A 32 30.33 17.64 4.67
N ALA A 33 29.59 16.69 5.24
CA ALA A 33 29.97 15.98 6.47
C ALA A 33 31.29 15.22 6.31
N LEU A 34 31.48 14.52 5.19
CA LEU A 34 32.74 13.82 4.92
C LEU A 34 33.93 14.80 4.79
N ALA A 35 33.74 15.92 4.10
CA ALA A 35 34.75 16.96 3.97
C ALA A 35 35.13 17.54 5.33
N SER A 36 34.15 17.90 6.17
CA SER A 36 34.32 18.38 7.53
C SER A 36 35.07 17.37 8.40
N LEU A 37 34.67 16.08 8.35
CA LEU A 37 35.34 15.01 9.10
C LEU A 37 36.81 14.83 8.68
N VAL A 38 37.10 14.81 7.37
CA VAL A 38 38.48 14.65 6.87
C VAL A 38 39.35 15.82 7.30
N LEU A 39 38.88 17.07 7.17
CA LEU A 39 39.61 18.26 7.60
C LEU A 39 39.91 18.23 9.10
N PHE A 40 38.92 17.83 9.91
CA PHE A 40 39.10 17.66 11.35
C PHE A 40 40.14 16.60 11.70
N LEU A 41 40.04 15.39 11.08
CA LEU A 41 40.97 14.28 11.32
C LEU A 41 42.40 14.61 10.90
N VAL A 42 42.61 15.53 9.96
CA VAL A 42 43.95 16.01 9.58
C VAL A 42 44.43 17.11 10.57
N GLY A 43 43.54 17.99 11.03
CA GLY A 43 43.86 19.06 11.97
C GLY A 43 44.16 18.57 13.39
N LEU A 44 43.39 17.56 13.85
CA LEU A 44 43.49 17.03 15.22
C LEU A 44 44.90 16.52 15.61
N PRO A 45 45.60 15.67 14.81
CA PRO A 45 46.96 15.26 15.15
C PRO A 45 47.95 16.42 15.19
N LEU A 46 47.79 17.42 14.31
CA LEU A 46 48.69 18.59 14.27
C LEU A 46 48.57 19.40 15.55
N GLU A 47 47.36 19.60 16.05
CA GLU A 47 47.16 20.30 17.34
C GLU A 47 47.66 19.47 18.52
N LEU A 48 47.36 18.19 18.61
CA LEU A 48 47.81 17.29 19.69
C LEU A 48 49.31 17.11 19.75
N LEU A 49 50.01 17.21 18.62
CA LEU A 49 51.47 17.16 18.52
C LEU A 49 52.15 18.54 18.81
N GLY A 50 51.33 19.58 19.13
CA GLY A 50 51.85 20.92 19.43
C GLY A 50 52.37 21.69 18.22
N ALA A 51 51.86 21.37 17.00
CA ALA A 51 52.24 22.12 15.82
C ALA A 51 51.80 23.59 15.87
N PRO A 52 52.47 24.51 15.15
CA PRO A 52 52.08 25.91 15.15
C PRO A 52 50.65 26.14 14.71
N ALA A 53 49.91 27.07 15.36
CA ALA A 53 48.48 27.31 15.11
C ALA A 53 48.14 27.63 13.64
N TRP A 54 49.06 28.18 12.87
CA TRP A 54 48.86 28.45 11.45
C TRP A 54 48.73 27.17 10.59
N THR A 55 49.09 25.99 11.08
CA THR A 55 48.99 24.69 10.38
C THR A 55 47.63 24.04 10.59
N TRP A 56 47.09 24.02 11.79
CA TRP A 56 45.82 23.39 12.13
C TRP A 56 44.64 24.39 12.18
N GLY A 57 44.89 25.67 12.48
CA GLY A 57 43.84 26.68 12.55
C GLY A 57 43.01 26.82 11.28
N PRO A 58 43.64 26.95 10.09
CA PRO A 58 42.89 26.96 8.82
C PRO A 58 42.09 25.68 8.55
N LEU A 59 42.56 24.52 9.02
CA LEU A 59 41.86 23.26 8.87
C LEU A 59 40.58 23.22 9.71
N PHE A 60 40.65 23.69 10.95
CA PHE A 60 39.45 23.81 11.78
C PHE A 60 38.52 24.90 11.27
N ALA A 61 39.02 26.05 10.81
CA ALA A 61 38.17 27.05 10.15
C ALA A 61 37.44 26.46 8.91
N ALA A 62 38.12 25.67 8.11
CA ALA A 62 37.51 24.97 7.00
C ALA A 62 36.50 23.91 7.47
N THR A 63 36.74 23.22 8.59
CA THR A 63 35.78 22.31 9.24
C THR A 63 34.50 23.04 9.64
N TYR A 64 34.60 24.20 10.28
CA TYR A 64 33.44 25.03 10.62
C TYR A 64 32.64 25.44 9.38
N LEU A 65 33.34 25.86 8.32
CA LEU A 65 32.67 26.26 7.08
C LEU A 65 31.98 25.10 6.37
N THR A 66 32.66 23.97 6.23
CA THR A 66 32.10 22.81 5.48
C THR A 66 30.99 22.09 6.23
N GLY A 67 31.11 21.93 7.56
CA GLY A 67 30.12 21.26 8.38
C GLY A 67 29.01 22.17 8.92
N GLY A 68 29.30 23.47 9.10
CA GLY A 68 28.35 24.44 9.68
C GLY A 68 27.51 25.22 8.67
N TRP A 69 27.90 25.27 7.39
CA TRP A 69 27.22 26.10 6.38
C TRP A 69 25.75 25.73 6.18
N GLU A 70 25.48 24.45 5.97
CA GLU A 70 24.13 23.95 5.67
C GLU A 70 23.19 24.10 6.87
N PRO A 71 23.56 23.66 8.09
CA PRO A 71 22.79 23.93 9.31
C PRO A 71 22.55 25.41 9.59
N ALA A 72 23.55 26.24 9.40
CA ALA A 72 23.42 27.71 9.60
C ALA A 72 22.40 28.31 8.62
N ARG A 73 22.43 27.90 7.37
CA ARG A 73 21.49 28.37 6.33
C ARG A 73 20.06 27.93 6.61
N GLU A 74 19.85 26.66 6.93
CA GLU A 74 18.53 26.11 7.24
C GLU A 74 17.98 26.72 8.54
N GLY A 75 18.78 26.82 9.58
CA GLY A 75 18.40 27.45 10.85
C GLY A 75 18.08 28.94 10.70
N LEU A 76 18.81 29.68 9.85
CA LEU A 76 18.49 31.09 9.56
C LEU A 76 17.18 31.22 8.76
N LYS A 77 16.89 30.27 7.91
CA LYS A 77 15.61 30.19 7.18
C LYS A 77 14.45 29.89 8.14
N ALA A 78 14.64 28.95 9.07
CA ALA A 78 13.69 28.62 10.12
C ALA A 78 13.40 29.84 11.03
N LEU A 79 14.44 30.57 11.42
CA LEU A 79 14.30 31.79 12.23
C LEU A 79 13.47 32.87 11.52
N ARG A 80 13.63 33.04 10.19
CA ARG A 80 12.76 33.91 9.37
C ARG A 80 11.31 33.45 9.38
N GLY A 81 11.08 32.13 9.45
CA GLY A 81 9.77 31.51 9.62
C GLY A 81 9.21 31.56 11.05
N ARG A 82 9.89 32.21 11.99
CA ARG A 82 9.57 32.27 13.43
C ARG A 82 9.55 30.91 14.13
N THR A 83 10.35 29.96 13.64
CA THR A 83 10.59 28.68 14.31
C THR A 83 12.02 28.67 14.85
N LEU A 84 12.18 28.16 16.08
CA LEU A 84 13.51 27.95 16.69
C LEU A 84 14.00 26.59 16.18
N ASP A 85 15.16 26.63 15.52
CA ASP A 85 15.86 25.45 15.05
C ASP A 85 17.06 25.20 15.98
N VAL A 86 17.19 23.95 16.45
CA VAL A 86 18.26 23.51 17.33
C VAL A 86 19.61 23.56 16.62
N ASP A 87 19.62 23.36 15.33
CA ASP A 87 20.81 23.35 14.47
C ASP A 87 21.51 24.70 14.45
N LEU A 88 20.72 25.77 14.40
CA LEU A 88 21.27 27.14 14.48
C LEU A 88 21.92 27.40 15.83
N LEU A 89 21.29 26.92 16.91
CA LEU A 89 21.86 27.09 18.27
C LEU A 89 23.18 26.34 18.41
N MET A 90 23.31 25.16 17.79
CA MET A 90 24.55 24.37 17.79
C MET A 90 25.68 25.10 17.04
N VAL A 91 25.38 25.72 15.89
CA VAL A 91 26.35 26.54 15.15
C VAL A 91 26.76 27.77 15.97
N VAL A 92 25.83 28.45 16.63
CA VAL A 92 26.11 29.59 17.51
C VAL A 92 27.00 29.17 18.69
N ALA A 93 26.72 28.01 19.29
CA ALA A 93 27.55 27.48 20.38
C ALA A 93 28.97 27.13 19.92
N ALA A 94 29.13 26.51 18.73
CA ALA A 94 30.43 26.22 18.16
C ALA A 94 31.23 27.49 17.88
N LEU A 95 30.58 28.52 17.33
CA LEU A 95 31.23 29.86 17.15
C LEU A 95 31.57 30.51 18.47
N GLY A 96 30.73 30.36 19.51
CA GLY A 96 31.02 30.80 20.86
C GLY A 96 32.25 30.12 21.44
N ALA A 97 32.40 28.82 21.28
CA ALA A 97 33.58 28.06 21.68
C ALA A 97 34.86 28.58 20.97
N ALA A 98 34.75 28.82 19.66
CA ALA A 98 35.87 29.41 18.91
C ALA A 98 36.27 30.80 19.43
N ALA A 99 35.30 31.66 19.79
CA ALA A 99 35.54 33.00 20.30
C ALA A 99 36.26 33.04 21.66
N ILE A 100 36.09 31.99 22.48
CA ILE A 100 36.79 31.85 23.77
C ILE A 100 38.09 31.04 23.65
N GLY A 101 38.54 30.71 22.43
CA GLY A 101 39.78 29.98 22.17
C GLY A 101 39.68 28.46 22.20
N GLN A 102 38.48 27.89 22.34
CA GLN A 102 38.20 26.43 22.31
C GLN A 102 37.86 25.96 20.89
N LEU A 103 38.81 26.18 19.96
CA LEU A 103 38.62 25.87 18.54
C LEU A 103 38.39 24.38 18.28
N LEU A 104 39.08 23.50 19.00
CA LEU A 104 38.96 22.05 18.87
C LEU A 104 37.56 21.57 19.26
N ASP A 105 37.07 22.02 20.43
CA ASP A 105 35.75 21.57 20.93
C ASP A 105 34.60 22.00 20.01
N GLY A 106 34.67 23.23 19.50
CA GLY A 106 33.69 23.71 18.55
C GLY A 106 33.82 23.03 17.19
N ALA A 107 35.03 22.69 16.69
CA ALA A 107 35.20 21.93 15.47
C ALA A 107 34.70 20.51 15.64
N LEU A 108 34.93 19.86 16.77
CA LEU A 108 34.40 18.55 17.11
C LEU A 108 32.87 18.57 17.09
N LEU A 109 32.25 19.58 17.70
CA LEU A 109 30.80 19.76 17.70
C LEU A 109 30.23 19.85 16.28
N ILE A 110 30.83 20.66 15.42
CA ILE A 110 30.41 20.81 14.02
C ILE A 110 30.52 19.49 13.24
N VAL A 111 31.64 18.75 13.39
CA VAL A 111 31.85 17.47 12.70
C VAL A 111 30.78 16.45 13.09
N ILE A 112 30.54 16.34 14.39
CA ILE A 112 29.57 15.35 14.90
C ILE A 112 28.17 15.69 14.41
N PHE A 113 27.82 16.96 14.46
CA PHE A 113 26.52 17.43 14.01
C PHE A 113 26.33 17.23 12.50
N ALA A 114 27.30 17.60 11.69
CA ALA A 114 27.27 17.35 10.24
C ALA A 114 27.17 15.84 9.92
N THR A 115 27.85 14.99 10.71
CA THR A 115 27.82 13.54 10.54
C THR A 115 26.44 12.96 10.90
N SER A 116 25.81 13.47 11.95
CA SER A 116 24.45 13.10 12.36
C SER A 116 23.43 13.45 11.28
N GLY A 117 23.44 14.69 10.81
CA GLY A 117 22.55 15.13 9.72
C GLY A 117 22.75 14.32 8.44
N ALA A 118 24.01 13.96 8.11
CA ALA A 118 24.29 13.08 6.98
C ALA A 118 23.73 11.67 7.18
N LEU A 119 23.81 11.09 8.38
CA LEU A 119 23.23 9.78 8.70
C LEU A 119 21.70 9.81 8.62
N GLU A 120 21.07 10.87 9.07
CA GLU A 120 19.64 11.10 8.96
C GLU A 120 19.21 11.19 7.49
N ALA A 121 19.88 12.01 6.69
CA ALA A 121 19.64 12.13 5.26
C ALA A 121 19.81 10.79 4.52
N VAL A 122 20.84 10.00 4.87
CA VAL A 122 21.04 8.66 4.31
C VAL A 122 19.93 7.69 4.73
N ALA A 123 19.49 7.71 5.98
CA ALA A 123 18.41 6.85 6.46
C ALA A 123 17.09 7.16 5.72
N THR A 124 16.76 8.44 5.59
CA THR A 124 15.59 8.93 4.86
C THR A 124 15.68 8.57 3.37
N ALA A 125 16.82 8.82 2.72
CA ALA A 125 17.04 8.49 1.31
C ALA A 125 16.95 6.98 1.06
N ARG A 126 17.51 6.12 1.93
CA ARG A 126 17.39 4.65 1.80
C ARG A 126 15.95 4.18 1.88
N THR A 127 15.15 4.80 2.74
CA THR A 127 13.75 4.48 2.85
C THR A 127 12.98 4.90 1.60
N ALA A 128 13.23 6.12 1.11
CA ALA A 128 12.66 6.63 -0.14
C ALA A 128 13.09 5.79 -1.36
N ASP A 129 14.37 5.42 -1.47
CA ASP A 129 14.87 4.56 -2.57
C ASP A 129 14.27 3.15 -2.51
N SER A 130 13.99 2.60 -1.33
CA SER A 130 13.30 1.31 -1.18
C SER A 130 11.87 1.39 -1.69
N VAL A 131 11.22 2.51 -1.50
CA VAL A 131 9.88 2.81 -2.05
C VAL A 131 9.96 3.00 -3.57
N ARG A 132 10.89 3.82 -4.07
CA ARG A 132 11.08 4.04 -5.51
C ARG A 132 11.51 2.78 -6.26
N GLY A 133 12.26 1.88 -5.66
CA GLY A 133 12.65 0.60 -6.27
C GLY A 133 11.48 -0.33 -6.59
N LEU A 134 10.27 -0.06 -6.08
CA LEU A 134 9.03 -0.70 -6.50
C LEU A 134 8.51 -0.16 -7.84
N LEU A 135 9.03 0.98 -8.27
CA LEU A 135 8.53 1.80 -9.36
C LEU A 135 9.36 1.67 -10.66
N ASP A 136 10.54 1.03 -10.61
CA ASP A 136 11.40 0.75 -11.78
C ASP A 136 10.82 -0.38 -12.69
N LEU A 137 9.49 -0.55 -12.70
CA LEU A 137 8.84 -1.59 -13.49
C LEU A 137 8.52 -1.14 -14.91
N ALA A 138 8.31 0.15 -15.17
CA ALA A 138 8.07 0.68 -16.51
C ALA A 138 9.41 0.90 -17.25
N PRO A 139 9.51 0.50 -18.55
CA PRO A 139 10.70 0.78 -19.35
C PRO A 139 10.82 2.28 -19.63
N ALA A 140 12.05 2.79 -19.69
CA ALA A 140 12.30 4.21 -19.98
C ALA A 140 12.00 4.59 -21.43
N THR A 141 12.05 3.61 -22.35
CA THR A 141 11.84 3.80 -23.80
C THR A 141 10.87 2.76 -24.34
N ALA A 142 10.17 3.10 -25.41
CA ALA A 142 9.29 2.21 -26.15
C ALA A 142 9.57 2.35 -27.67
N THR A 143 9.21 1.32 -28.46
CA THR A 143 9.32 1.36 -29.91
C THR A 143 7.96 1.71 -30.50
N ARG A 144 7.82 2.95 -30.99
CA ARG A 144 6.64 3.47 -31.67
C ARG A 144 6.67 3.10 -33.15
N LEU A 145 5.54 2.68 -33.70
CA LEU A 145 5.36 2.39 -35.11
C LEU A 145 4.66 3.60 -35.78
N LEU A 146 5.33 4.25 -36.73
CA LEU A 146 4.75 5.34 -37.51
C LEU A 146 3.84 4.79 -38.63
N GLY A 147 2.97 5.65 -39.18
CA GLY A 147 1.98 5.27 -40.19
C GLY A 147 2.55 4.76 -41.52
N ASP A 148 3.83 4.96 -41.76
CA ASP A 148 4.61 4.45 -42.90
C ASP A 148 5.30 3.09 -42.59
N GLY A 149 5.10 2.54 -41.40
CA GLY A 149 5.71 1.29 -40.96
C GLY A 149 7.14 1.45 -40.42
N VAL A 150 7.64 2.66 -40.26
CA VAL A 150 8.94 2.96 -39.66
C VAL A 150 8.86 2.84 -38.13
N GLU A 151 9.84 2.16 -37.55
CA GLU A 151 9.98 2.03 -36.10
C GLU A 151 10.86 3.14 -35.54
N GLU A 152 10.38 3.83 -34.52
CA GLU A 152 11.09 4.87 -33.80
C GLU A 152 11.18 4.53 -32.31
N THR A 153 12.37 4.65 -31.72
CA THR A 153 12.54 4.53 -30.27
C THR A 153 12.34 5.88 -29.61
N VAL A 154 11.29 5.99 -28.80
CA VAL A 154 10.91 7.21 -28.07
C VAL A 154 10.99 6.98 -26.57
N ALA A 155 11.09 8.07 -25.79
CA ALA A 155 10.89 7.95 -24.35
C ALA A 155 9.43 7.55 -24.07
N THR A 156 9.23 6.65 -23.12
CA THR A 156 7.87 6.17 -22.76
C THR A 156 6.94 7.33 -22.37
N ALA A 157 7.48 8.38 -21.76
CA ALA A 157 6.72 9.59 -21.40
C ALA A 157 6.28 10.45 -22.61
N GLU A 158 6.80 10.20 -23.81
CA GLU A 158 6.45 10.93 -25.05
C GLU A 158 5.37 10.21 -25.87
N LEU A 159 4.92 9.03 -25.43
CA LEU A 159 3.83 8.31 -26.07
C LEU A 159 2.51 9.06 -25.87
N ALA A 160 1.70 9.11 -26.90
CA ALA A 160 0.36 9.69 -26.88
C ALA A 160 -0.72 8.61 -27.07
N VAL A 161 -1.94 8.89 -26.60
CA VAL A 161 -3.10 8.02 -26.83
C VAL A 161 -3.34 7.88 -28.33
N GLY A 162 -3.46 6.62 -28.80
CA GLY A 162 -3.59 6.27 -30.22
C GLY A 162 -2.26 5.92 -30.89
N ASP A 163 -1.10 6.13 -30.24
CA ASP A 163 0.18 5.64 -30.77
C ASP A 163 0.18 4.11 -30.80
N ILE A 164 0.82 3.54 -31.81
CA ILE A 164 1.02 2.08 -31.91
C ILE A 164 2.45 1.77 -31.47
N VAL A 165 2.59 0.91 -30.47
CA VAL A 165 3.88 0.43 -29.99
C VAL A 165 4.10 -1.04 -30.34
N VAL A 166 5.34 -1.36 -30.74
CA VAL A 166 5.79 -2.74 -31.00
C VAL A 166 6.51 -3.25 -29.78
N ILE A 167 6.08 -4.39 -29.27
CA ILE A 167 6.65 -5.04 -28.07
C ILE A 167 7.20 -6.37 -28.50
N ARG A 168 8.51 -6.52 -28.42
CA ARG A 168 9.23 -7.73 -28.82
C ARG A 168 9.25 -8.76 -27.69
N PRO A 169 9.56 -10.04 -28.01
CA PRO A 169 9.75 -11.06 -26.99
C PRO A 169 10.75 -10.64 -25.91
N GLY A 170 10.35 -10.79 -24.64
CA GLY A 170 11.19 -10.44 -23.49
C GLY A 170 11.25 -8.94 -23.15
N GLU A 171 10.60 -8.08 -23.92
CA GLU A 171 10.51 -6.64 -23.61
C GLU A 171 9.41 -6.35 -22.58
N ARG A 172 9.58 -5.28 -21.81
CA ARG A 172 8.51 -4.75 -20.95
C ARG A 172 7.59 -3.83 -21.74
N ILE A 173 6.30 -3.94 -21.45
CA ILE A 173 5.26 -3.10 -22.06
C ILE A 173 5.41 -1.67 -21.53
N GLY A 174 5.47 -0.69 -22.45
CA GLY A 174 5.75 0.72 -22.11
C GLY A 174 4.51 1.52 -21.68
N ALA A 175 3.33 1.15 -22.17
CA ALA A 175 2.09 1.91 -21.91
C ALA A 175 0.90 0.96 -21.72
N ASP A 176 -0.12 1.44 -21.01
CA ASP A 176 -1.42 0.75 -20.94
C ASP A 176 -2.12 0.87 -22.30
N GLY A 177 -2.65 -0.23 -22.80
CA GLY A 177 -3.26 -0.21 -24.12
C GLY A 177 -3.96 -1.52 -24.50
N ARG A 178 -4.35 -1.60 -25.76
CA ARG A 178 -5.06 -2.76 -26.32
C ARG A 178 -4.24 -3.41 -27.43
N VAL A 179 -4.18 -4.73 -27.42
CA VAL A 179 -3.51 -5.50 -28.47
C VAL A 179 -4.27 -5.35 -29.79
N LEU A 180 -3.59 -4.82 -30.83
CA LEU A 180 -4.12 -4.74 -32.20
C LEU A 180 -3.78 -5.97 -33.02
N ALA A 181 -2.58 -6.54 -32.82
CA ALA A 181 -2.10 -7.68 -33.59
C ALA A 181 -1.03 -8.45 -32.80
N GLY A 182 -0.93 -9.76 -33.08
CA GLY A 182 -0.02 -10.67 -32.42
C GLY A 182 -0.71 -11.43 -31.29
N ALA A 183 -0.03 -12.46 -30.79
CA ALA A 183 -0.42 -13.20 -29.58
C ALA A 183 0.84 -13.53 -28.79
N SER A 184 0.77 -13.42 -27.47
CA SER A 184 1.88 -13.71 -26.57
C SER A 184 1.41 -14.00 -25.15
N GLU A 185 2.19 -14.76 -24.42
CA GLU A 185 2.03 -14.88 -22.98
C GLU A 185 2.67 -13.66 -22.32
N VAL A 186 1.90 -12.93 -21.51
CA VAL A 186 2.36 -11.75 -20.78
C VAL A 186 2.40 -12.05 -19.29
N ASP A 187 3.59 -11.92 -18.69
CA ASP A 187 3.75 -12.00 -17.24
C ASP A 187 3.28 -10.67 -16.62
N GLN A 188 2.11 -10.74 -16.00
CA GLN A 188 1.47 -9.62 -15.33
C GLN A 188 1.62 -9.68 -13.80
N ALA A 189 2.41 -10.61 -13.26
CA ALA A 189 2.57 -10.84 -11.82
C ALA A 189 2.98 -9.56 -11.05
N THR A 190 3.67 -8.65 -11.71
CA THR A 190 4.08 -7.36 -11.11
C THR A 190 2.90 -6.41 -10.88
N ILE A 191 1.80 -6.56 -11.63
CA ILE A 191 0.61 -5.69 -11.58
C ILE A 191 -0.60 -6.43 -11.05
N THR A 192 -0.90 -7.63 -11.60
CA THR A 192 -2.08 -8.41 -11.22
C THR A 192 -1.80 -9.38 -10.07
N GLY A 193 -0.53 -9.73 -9.85
CA GLY A 193 -0.12 -10.75 -8.87
C GLY A 193 -0.33 -12.20 -9.33
N GLU A 194 -0.93 -12.44 -10.49
CA GLU A 194 -1.10 -13.78 -11.02
C GLU A 194 0.27 -14.39 -11.39
N PRO A 195 0.66 -15.53 -10.79
CA PRO A 195 2.00 -16.09 -10.99
C PRO A 195 2.20 -16.75 -12.36
N LEU A 196 1.12 -17.00 -13.10
CA LEU A 196 1.17 -17.59 -14.43
C LEU A 196 0.99 -16.51 -15.49
N PRO A 197 1.82 -16.51 -16.54
CA PRO A 197 1.63 -15.64 -17.69
C PRO A 197 0.24 -15.83 -18.33
N VAL A 198 -0.38 -14.75 -18.73
CA VAL A 198 -1.70 -14.73 -19.36
C VAL A 198 -1.54 -14.58 -20.86
N VAL A 199 -2.19 -15.43 -21.64
CA VAL A 199 -2.22 -15.30 -23.11
C VAL A 199 -3.01 -14.05 -23.47
N LYS A 200 -2.41 -13.17 -24.29
CA LYS A 200 -3.01 -11.94 -24.82
C LYS A 200 -3.15 -12.05 -26.33
N GLU A 201 -4.34 -11.77 -26.80
CA GLU A 201 -4.76 -11.81 -28.20
C GLU A 201 -5.30 -10.44 -28.66
N PRO A 202 -5.52 -10.21 -29.97
CA PRO A 202 -6.10 -8.95 -30.43
C PRO A 202 -7.44 -8.62 -29.75
N GLY A 203 -7.53 -7.42 -29.20
CA GLY A 203 -8.66 -6.93 -28.40
C GLY A 203 -8.44 -6.96 -26.89
N ASP A 204 -7.44 -7.69 -26.39
CA ASP A 204 -7.14 -7.75 -24.96
C ASP A 204 -6.38 -6.52 -24.47
N GLU A 205 -6.62 -6.16 -23.21
CA GLU A 205 -5.88 -5.11 -22.53
C GLU A 205 -4.53 -5.60 -22.01
N VAL A 206 -3.52 -4.75 -22.10
CA VAL A 206 -2.17 -4.94 -21.54
C VAL A 206 -1.77 -3.72 -20.73
N PHE A 207 -0.89 -3.93 -19.75
CA PHE A 207 -0.51 -2.90 -18.78
C PHE A 207 0.98 -2.58 -18.86
N ALA A 208 1.32 -1.31 -18.68
CA ALA A 208 2.69 -0.83 -18.58
C ALA A 208 3.45 -1.56 -17.46
N GLY A 209 4.72 -1.88 -17.71
CA GLY A 209 5.58 -2.57 -16.73
C GLY A 209 5.46 -4.09 -16.69
N THR A 210 4.47 -4.70 -17.35
CA THR A 210 4.37 -6.15 -17.51
C THR A 210 5.40 -6.67 -18.51
N LEU A 211 5.79 -7.94 -18.41
CA LEU A 211 6.84 -8.53 -19.23
C LEU A 211 6.22 -9.39 -20.34
N ASN A 212 6.51 -9.04 -21.59
CA ASN A 212 6.08 -9.83 -22.74
C ASN A 212 6.87 -11.15 -22.83
N GLY A 213 6.18 -12.24 -23.15
CA GLY A 213 6.75 -13.58 -23.29
C GLY A 213 7.42 -13.81 -24.64
N THR A 214 6.98 -14.83 -25.37
CA THR A 214 7.67 -15.33 -26.56
C THR A 214 7.14 -14.76 -27.89
N GLY A 215 5.95 -14.13 -27.88
CA GLY A 215 5.32 -13.53 -29.07
C GLY A 215 5.68 -12.05 -29.22
N ALA A 216 5.46 -11.49 -30.40
CA ALA A 216 5.52 -10.06 -30.64
C ALA A 216 4.10 -9.48 -30.63
N LEU A 217 3.90 -8.35 -29.94
CA LEU A 217 2.61 -7.66 -29.84
C LEU A 217 2.69 -6.28 -30.48
N ARG A 218 1.61 -5.87 -31.15
CA ARG A 218 1.35 -4.49 -31.52
C ARG A 218 0.23 -3.99 -30.63
N VAL A 219 0.50 -2.93 -29.88
CA VAL A 219 -0.42 -2.39 -28.87
C VAL A 219 -0.72 -0.95 -29.21
N GLU A 220 -2.00 -0.59 -29.26
CA GLU A 220 -2.46 0.79 -29.32
C GLU A 220 -2.50 1.35 -27.91
N VAL A 221 -1.84 2.49 -27.70
CA VAL A 221 -1.80 3.20 -26.42
C VAL A 221 -3.20 3.72 -26.11
N GLY A 222 -3.79 3.21 -25.05
CA GLY A 222 -5.16 3.55 -24.63
C GLY A 222 -5.23 4.66 -23.58
N ARG A 223 -4.13 4.95 -22.89
CA ARG A 223 -4.05 5.96 -21.83
C ARG A 223 -2.73 6.70 -21.89
N ASP A 224 -2.74 7.96 -21.45
CA ASP A 224 -1.50 8.73 -21.27
C ASP A 224 -0.55 7.97 -20.32
N PRO A 225 0.75 7.87 -20.64
CA PRO A 225 1.71 7.20 -19.77
C PRO A 225 1.75 7.73 -18.33
N SER A 226 1.47 9.02 -18.12
CA SER A 226 1.38 9.63 -16.79
C SER A 226 0.15 9.19 -15.99
N GLU A 227 -0.86 8.65 -16.66
CA GLU A 227 -2.11 8.11 -16.10
C GLU A 227 -2.16 6.58 -16.12
N SER A 228 -1.09 5.93 -16.55
CA SER A 228 -0.98 4.46 -16.49
C SER A 228 -1.16 3.95 -15.06
N VAL A 229 -1.60 2.70 -14.89
CA VAL A 229 -1.76 2.05 -13.58
C VAL A 229 -0.48 2.19 -12.76
N ILE A 230 0.66 1.93 -13.38
CA ILE A 230 1.98 2.05 -12.73
C ILE A 230 2.30 3.50 -12.33
N ALA A 231 2.06 4.48 -13.18
CA ALA A 231 2.33 5.89 -12.88
C ALA A 231 1.49 6.39 -11.69
N ARG A 232 0.24 5.93 -11.58
CA ARG A 232 -0.64 6.25 -10.44
C ARG A 232 -0.18 5.58 -9.15
N ILE A 233 0.25 4.31 -9.22
CA ILE A 233 0.87 3.60 -8.09
C ILE A 233 2.10 4.37 -7.60
N VAL A 234 2.98 4.81 -8.51
CA VAL A 234 4.15 5.65 -8.22
C VAL A 234 3.77 6.90 -7.46
N ARG A 235 2.84 7.66 -8.02
CA ARG A 235 2.38 8.93 -7.43
C ARG A 235 1.80 8.73 -6.03
N MET A 236 0.94 7.72 -5.85
CA MET A 236 0.40 7.40 -4.53
C MET A 236 1.48 7.08 -3.49
N VAL A 237 2.51 6.35 -3.90
CA VAL A 237 3.62 5.99 -3.01
C VAL A 237 4.51 7.19 -2.70
N GLU A 238 4.73 8.10 -3.65
CA GLU A 238 5.45 9.36 -3.43
C GLU A 238 4.66 10.29 -2.50
N GLU A 239 3.37 10.47 -2.73
CA GLU A 239 2.47 11.23 -1.86
C GLU A 239 2.41 10.62 -0.45
N ALA A 240 2.35 9.28 -0.36
CA ALA A 240 2.36 8.55 0.90
C ALA A 240 3.62 8.85 1.73
N SER A 241 4.76 8.96 1.07
CA SER A 241 6.04 9.24 1.73
C SER A 241 6.16 10.67 2.25
N GLY A 242 5.39 11.60 1.67
CA GLY A 242 5.34 13.01 2.08
C GLY A 242 4.35 13.32 3.20
N THR A 243 3.43 12.40 3.54
CA THR A 243 2.41 12.64 4.57
C THR A 243 2.95 12.36 5.97
N LYS A 244 2.66 13.28 6.91
CA LYS A 244 3.05 13.14 8.32
C LYS A 244 2.00 12.40 9.11
N ALA A 245 2.40 11.35 9.83
CA ALA A 245 1.51 10.57 10.69
C ALA A 245 1.01 11.41 11.90
N PRO A 246 -0.19 11.13 12.46
CA PRO A 246 -0.71 11.83 13.64
C PRO A 246 0.24 11.81 14.84
N THR A 247 0.91 10.69 15.09
CA THR A 247 1.93 10.59 16.12
C THR A 247 3.10 11.53 15.85
N GLN A 248 3.51 11.68 14.59
CA GLN A 248 4.57 12.62 14.22
C GLN A 248 4.14 14.08 14.44
N LEU A 249 2.93 14.46 14.00
CA LEU A 249 2.40 15.82 14.25
C LEU A 249 2.28 16.13 15.72
N PHE A 250 1.91 15.16 16.55
CA PHE A 250 1.90 15.31 17.99
C PHE A 250 3.31 15.52 18.55
N ILE A 251 4.28 14.74 18.11
CA ILE A 251 5.69 14.85 18.54
C ILE A 251 6.27 16.19 18.11
N GLU A 252 6.05 16.66 16.88
CA GLU A 252 6.50 17.98 16.42
C GLU A 252 5.92 19.11 17.28
N LYS A 253 4.67 19.00 17.72
CA LYS A 253 4.07 19.97 18.63
C LYS A 253 4.68 19.93 20.05
N VAL A 254 5.01 18.74 20.53
CA VAL A 254 5.70 18.56 21.82
C VAL A 254 7.13 19.07 21.71
N GLU A 255 7.81 18.78 20.61
CA GLU A 255 9.18 19.21 20.32
C GLU A 255 9.32 20.72 20.33
N GLN A 256 8.42 21.47 19.70
CA GLN A 256 8.45 22.94 19.73
C GLN A 256 8.40 23.51 21.15
N ARG A 257 7.57 22.91 22.02
CA ARG A 257 7.50 23.32 23.45
C ARG A 257 8.72 22.88 24.22
N TYR A 258 9.22 21.69 23.94
CA TYR A 258 10.40 21.12 24.54
C TYR A 258 11.65 21.96 24.18
N SER A 259 11.81 22.34 22.89
CA SER A 259 12.93 23.16 22.41
C SER A 259 12.97 24.53 23.09
N LEU A 260 11.80 25.15 23.27
CA LEU A 260 11.76 26.41 24.04
C LEU A 260 12.21 26.21 25.49
N GLY A 261 11.73 25.15 26.15
CA GLY A 261 12.16 24.80 27.52
C GLY A 261 13.66 24.49 27.60
N MET A 262 14.19 23.77 26.60
CA MET A 262 15.62 23.46 26.49
C MET A 262 16.47 24.71 26.34
N VAL A 263 16.07 25.68 25.51
CA VAL A 263 16.79 26.95 25.35
C VAL A 263 16.84 27.72 26.68
N VAL A 264 15.68 27.82 27.37
CA VAL A 264 15.63 28.49 28.69
C VAL A 264 16.52 27.79 29.70
N ALA A 265 16.49 26.44 29.74
CA ALA A 265 17.34 25.65 30.61
C ALA A 265 18.84 25.82 30.28
N THR A 266 19.20 25.83 28.99
CA THR A 266 20.59 26.08 28.53
C THR A 266 21.09 27.44 28.98
N LEU A 267 20.26 28.49 28.83
CA LEU A 267 20.61 29.82 29.31
C LEU A 267 20.76 29.83 30.85
N ALA A 268 19.91 29.12 31.57
CA ALA A 268 20.05 28.99 33.03
C ALA A 268 21.34 28.25 33.40
N VAL A 269 21.69 27.14 32.72
CA VAL A 269 22.96 26.41 32.94
C VAL A 269 24.19 27.27 32.63
N PHE A 270 24.06 28.23 31.71
CA PHE A 270 25.13 29.20 31.44
C PHE A 270 25.21 30.31 32.47
N PHE A 271 24.11 31.04 32.69
CA PHE A 271 24.13 32.28 33.49
C PHE A 271 24.15 32.04 35.01
N VAL A 272 23.54 30.97 35.53
CA VAL A 272 23.50 30.71 36.97
C VAL A 272 24.90 30.40 37.54
N PRO A 273 25.69 29.46 36.96
CA PRO A 273 27.08 29.27 37.43
C PRO A 273 27.94 30.51 37.27
N LEU A 274 27.79 31.27 36.17
CA LEU A 274 28.51 32.51 35.94
C LEU A 274 28.20 33.55 37.04
N ALA A 275 26.94 33.71 37.42
CA ALA A 275 26.51 34.57 38.51
C ALA A 275 27.04 34.10 39.89
N CYS A 276 27.27 32.80 40.04
CA CYS A 276 27.86 32.18 41.24
C CYS A 276 29.40 32.21 41.26
N GLY A 277 30.05 32.86 40.26
CA GLY A 277 31.50 33.03 40.20
C GLY A 277 32.26 31.94 39.42
N ALA A 278 31.59 31.10 38.68
CA ALA A 278 32.24 30.15 37.79
C ALA A 278 32.95 30.85 36.62
N GLY A 279 34.00 30.25 36.08
CA GLY A 279 34.67 30.74 34.89
C GLY A 279 33.76 30.76 33.67
N PRO A 280 33.85 31.78 32.78
CA PRO A 280 33.00 31.86 31.59
C PRO A 280 33.21 30.69 30.64
N THR A 281 34.43 30.14 30.54
CA THR A 281 34.75 28.97 29.73
C THR A 281 34.03 27.72 30.24
N ASP A 282 34.10 27.46 31.56
CA ASP A 282 33.46 26.30 32.18
C ASP A 282 31.92 26.36 32.06
N ALA A 283 31.36 27.57 32.29
CA ALA A 283 29.93 27.80 32.16
C ALA A 283 29.46 27.57 30.71
N LEU A 284 30.25 28.03 29.70
CA LEU A 284 29.91 27.85 28.30
C LEU A 284 30.01 26.37 27.88
N LEU A 285 31.09 25.67 28.20
CA LEU A 285 31.26 24.27 27.89
C LEU A 285 30.16 23.42 28.51
N ARG A 286 29.76 23.71 29.75
CA ARG A 286 28.65 23.03 30.41
C ARG A 286 27.31 23.28 29.72
N ALA A 287 27.03 24.53 29.36
CA ALA A 287 25.81 24.87 28.62
C ALA A 287 25.77 24.22 27.23
N MET A 288 26.91 24.13 26.52
CA MET A 288 27.04 23.42 25.25
C MET A 288 26.76 21.92 25.42
N THR A 289 27.38 21.27 26.42
CA THR A 289 27.14 19.86 26.70
C THR A 289 25.66 19.58 26.99
N PHE A 290 25.06 20.39 27.87
CA PHE A 290 23.63 20.31 28.18
C PHE A 290 22.77 20.44 26.95
N MET A 291 23.03 21.44 26.10
CA MET A 291 22.25 21.68 24.88
C MET A 291 22.31 20.49 23.91
N ILE A 292 23.50 19.88 23.75
CA ILE A 292 23.67 18.70 22.89
C ILE A 292 22.87 17.50 23.42
N VAL A 293 23.06 17.15 24.70
CA VAL A 293 22.45 15.95 25.29
C VAL A 293 20.93 16.08 25.47
N ALA A 294 20.45 17.32 25.63
CA ALA A 294 19.02 17.62 25.71
C ALA A 294 18.35 17.80 24.35
N SER A 295 19.09 17.71 23.22
CA SER A 295 18.49 17.85 21.88
C SER A 295 17.48 16.75 21.57
N PRO A 296 16.32 17.06 20.94
CA PRO A 296 15.27 16.10 20.63
C PRO A 296 15.50 15.28 19.34
N CYS A 297 16.65 15.38 18.65
CA CYS A 297 16.90 14.74 17.34
C CYS A 297 16.53 13.25 17.30
N ALA A 298 16.90 12.49 18.34
CA ALA A 298 16.53 11.07 18.44
C ALA A 298 15.01 10.83 18.55
N VAL A 299 14.27 11.79 19.11
CA VAL A 299 12.79 11.71 19.23
C VAL A 299 12.12 11.93 17.88
N VAL A 300 12.64 12.86 17.08
CA VAL A 300 12.15 13.12 15.70
C VAL A 300 12.35 11.88 14.84
N LEU A 301 13.54 11.28 14.88
CA LEU A 301 13.85 10.04 14.15
C LEU A 301 13.13 8.79 14.69
N ALA A 302 12.48 8.86 15.85
CA ALA A 302 11.80 7.70 16.43
C ALA A 302 10.59 7.25 15.61
N THR A 303 9.93 8.13 14.85
CA THR A 303 8.59 7.88 14.27
C THR A 303 8.59 7.52 12.82
N MET A 304 9.23 8.32 11.97
CA MET A 304 9.11 8.16 10.51
C MET A 304 9.81 6.91 9.95
N PRO A 305 11.07 6.59 10.31
CA PRO A 305 11.75 5.42 9.75
C PRO A 305 11.02 4.09 9.94
N PRO A 306 10.41 3.77 11.12
CA PRO A 306 9.61 2.55 11.27
C PRO A 306 8.39 2.51 10.34
N LEU A 307 7.62 3.60 10.24
CA LEU A 307 6.39 3.66 9.44
C LEU A 307 6.69 3.58 7.95
N LEU A 308 7.67 4.35 7.46
CA LEU A 308 8.08 4.31 6.06
C LEU A 308 8.72 2.98 5.69
N SER A 309 9.47 2.36 6.60
CA SER A 309 10.04 1.02 6.40
C SER A 309 8.96 -0.05 6.28
N ALA A 310 7.90 0.04 7.10
CA ALA A 310 6.74 -0.84 7.01
C ALA A 310 5.97 -0.61 5.70
N LEU A 311 5.74 0.63 5.32
CA LEU A 311 5.08 1.01 4.06
C LEU A 311 5.83 0.46 2.85
N ALA A 312 7.16 0.66 2.78
CA ALA A 312 8.00 0.13 1.72
C ALA A 312 8.01 -1.41 1.68
N ASN A 313 7.94 -2.07 2.84
CA ASN A 313 7.88 -3.53 2.91
C ASN A 313 6.51 -4.05 2.46
N ALA A 314 5.40 -3.44 2.90
CA ALA A 314 4.05 -3.77 2.44
C ALA A 314 3.92 -3.63 0.91
N GLY A 315 4.42 -2.53 0.34
CA GLY A 315 4.43 -2.30 -1.11
C GLY A 315 5.12 -3.42 -1.89
N ARG A 316 6.27 -3.93 -1.41
CA ARG A 316 6.96 -5.08 -2.04
C ARG A 316 6.13 -6.36 -2.06
N HIS A 317 5.15 -6.48 -1.18
CA HIS A 317 4.26 -7.62 -1.08
C HIS A 317 2.88 -7.33 -1.69
N GLY A 318 2.77 -6.31 -2.56
CA GLY A 318 1.55 -6.00 -3.28
C GLY A 318 0.48 -5.30 -2.45
N VAL A 319 0.84 -4.70 -1.32
CA VAL A 319 -0.07 -3.89 -0.50
C VAL A 319 0.36 -2.43 -0.60
N LEU A 320 -0.37 -1.65 -1.39
CA LEU A 320 -0.15 -0.22 -1.55
C LEU A 320 -0.89 0.55 -0.45
N VAL A 321 -0.16 1.17 0.44
CA VAL A 321 -0.70 2.00 1.52
C VAL A 321 -0.48 3.46 1.16
N LYS A 322 -1.55 4.26 1.14
CA LYS A 322 -1.53 5.64 0.62
C LYS A 322 -0.78 6.66 1.50
N SER A 323 -0.49 6.34 2.75
CA SER A 323 0.22 7.28 3.62
C SER A 323 0.80 6.62 4.88
N ALA A 324 1.79 7.29 5.51
CA ALA A 324 2.25 6.92 6.85
C ALA A 324 1.12 7.01 7.88
N VAL A 325 0.15 7.92 7.68
CA VAL A 325 -1.08 8.03 8.48
C VAL A 325 -1.88 6.74 8.43
N VAL A 326 -2.12 6.23 7.23
CA VAL A 326 -2.87 4.97 7.02
C VAL A 326 -2.09 3.80 7.60
N MET A 327 -0.76 3.74 7.40
CA MET A 327 0.08 2.71 8.02
C MET A 327 -0.04 2.74 9.54
N GLU A 328 -0.11 3.90 10.17
CA GLU A 328 -0.33 4.01 11.61
C GLU A 328 -1.75 3.57 12.02
N ARG A 329 -2.78 3.98 11.26
CA ARG A 329 -4.20 3.64 11.50
C ARG A 329 -4.46 2.14 11.42
N LEU A 330 -3.87 1.44 10.46
CA LEU A 330 -3.96 -0.02 10.33
C LEU A 330 -3.53 -0.76 11.61
N GLY A 331 -2.53 -0.22 12.33
CA GLY A 331 -2.09 -0.79 13.60
C GLY A 331 -3.06 -0.60 14.77
N LEU A 332 -4.01 0.30 14.61
CA LEU A 332 -4.99 0.66 15.65
C LEU A 332 -6.35 -0.03 15.48
N VAL A 333 -6.56 -0.74 14.37
CA VAL A 333 -7.81 -1.43 14.06
C VAL A 333 -8.19 -2.43 15.14
N ASP A 334 -9.46 -2.38 15.57
CA ASP A 334 -10.07 -3.26 16.55
C ASP A 334 -11.36 -3.96 16.09
N THR A 335 -11.88 -3.55 14.93
CA THR A 335 -13.11 -4.09 14.33
C THR A 335 -12.90 -4.26 12.84
N VAL A 336 -13.36 -5.38 12.28
CA VAL A 336 -13.21 -5.68 10.85
C VAL A 336 -14.58 -5.94 10.23
N ALA A 337 -14.84 -5.31 9.11
CA ALA A 337 -15.99 -5.57 8.25
C ALA A 337 -15.50 -6.02 6.87
N LEU A 338 -16.04 -7.12 6.39
CA LEU A 338 -15.69 -7.72 5.10
C LEU A 338 -16.90 -7.66 4.16
N ASP A 339 -16.67 -7.21 2.94
CA ASP A 339 -17.66 -7.45 1.88
C ASP A 339 -17.58 -8.89 1.39
N LYS A 340 -18.62 -9.37 0.69
CA LYS A 340 -18.66 -10.69 0.10
C LYS A 340 -17.96 -10.69 -1.27
N THR A 341 -18.53 -9.97 -2.22
CA THR A 341 -18.23 -10.10 -3.67
C THR A 341 -16.90 -9.45 -4.01
N GLY A 342 -15.99 -10.19 -4.67
CA GLY A 342 -14.67 -9.69 -4.99
C GLY A 342 -13.73 -9.53 -3.78
N THR A 343 -14.20 -9.83 -2.57
CA THR A 343 -13.43 -9.79 -1.31
C THR A 343 -13.24 -11.19 -0.73
N LEU A 344 -14.27 -11.77 -0.14
CA LEU A 344 -14.22 -13.18 0.30
C LEU A 344 -14.33 -14.15 -0.88
N THR A 345 -14.94 -13.71 -1.97
CA THR A 345 -15.04 -14.45 -3.23
C THR A 345 -14.10 -13.87 -4.29
N GLU A 346 -13.85 -14.65 -5.36
CA GLU A 346 -12.95 -14.26 -6.46
C GLU A 346 -13.50 -13.11 -7.33
N GLY A 347 -14.79 -12.72 -7.18
CA GLY A 347 -15.46 -11.71 -8.01
C GLY A 347 -15.59 -12.11 -9.47
N THR A 348 -15.51 -13.41 -9.74
CA THR A 348 -15.72 -14.03 -11.05
C THR A 348 -16.91 -14.98 -11.01
N PRO A 349 -18.14 -14.45 -11.04
CA PRO A 349 -19.32 -15.31 -11.05
C PRO A 349 -19.29 -16.27 -12.25
N ARG A 350 -19.73 -17.50 -12.02
CA ARG A 350 -19.84 -18.54 -13.06
C ARG A 350 -21.20 -19.20 -12.98
N VAL A 351 -21.76 -19.58 -14.12
CA VAL A 351 -22.94 -20.41 -14.17
C VAL A 351 -22.57 -21.82 -13.72
N THR A 352 -23.14 -22.23 -12.59
CA THR A 352 -22.89 -23.55 -11.97
C THR A 352 -24.04 -24.53 -12.16
N ALA A 353 -25.24 -24.03 -12.41
CA ALA A 353 -26.42 -24.83 -12.65
C ALA A 353 -27.32 -24.19 -13.70
N VAL A 354 -27.88 -25.03 -14.56
CA VAL A 354 -28.91 -24.68 -15.54
C VAL A 354 -30.10 -25.59 -15.27
N ARG A 355 -31.26 -25.01 -14.94
CA ARG A 355 -32.46 -25.78 -14.54
C ARG A 355 -33.66 -25.38 -15.42
N PRO A 356 -33.97 -26.11 -16.46
CA PRO A 356 -35.20 -25.91 -17.24
C PRO A 356 -36.45 -26.14 -16.40
N VAL A 357 -37.50 -25.34 -16.64
CA VAL A 357 -38.81 -25.51 -16.01
C VAL A 357 -39.63 -26.53 -16.80
N PRO A 358 -40.03 -27.64 -16.19
CA PRO A 358 -40.92 -28.63 -16.86
C PRO A 358 -42.21 -27.99 -17.34
N GLY A 359 -42.51 -28.12 -18.62
CA GLY A 359 -43.70 -27.52 -19.24
C GLY A 359 -43.57 -26.05 -19.63
N GLY A 360 -42.40 -25.43 -19.44
CA GLY A 360 -42.09 -24.06 -19.86
C GLY A 360 -41.66 -23.91 -21.33
N GLY A 361 -41.85 -24.95 -22.17
CA GLY A 361 -41.37 -25.01 -23.56
C GLY A 361 -40.36 -26.15 -23.75
N ASP A 362 -39.98 -26.46 -25.01
CA ASP A 362 -38.96 -27.47 -25.35
C ASP A 362 -37.52 -26.97 -25.14
N ALA A 363 -37.27 -26.23 -24.07
CA ALA A 363 -35.92 -25.74 -23.76
C ALA A 363 -35.16 -26.78 -22.92
N ASP A 364 -34.16 -27.42 -23.54
CA ASP A 364 -33.11 -28.12 -22.80
C ASP A 364 -32.14 -27.13 -22.13
N GLU A 365 -31.20 -27.65 -21.36
CA GLU A 365 -30.21 -26.81 -20.64
C GLU A 365 -29.41 -25.90 -21.59
N ASP A 366 -29.04 -26.43 -22.76
CA ASP A 366 -28.18 -25.71 -23.70
C ASP A 366 -28.95 -24.59 -24.40
N ARG A 367 -30.21 -24.86 -24.82
CA ARG A 367 -31.07 -23.85 -25.41
C ARG A 367 -31.45 -22.75 -24.41
N LEU A 368 -31.70 -23.12 -23.15
CA LEU A 368 -31.98 -22.18 -22.08
C LEU A 368 -30.79 -21.24 -21.83
N LEU A 369 -29.56 -21.80 -21.74
CA LEU A 369 -28.34 -21.04 -21.55
C LEU A 369 -28.05 -20.13 -22.76
N ALA A 370 -28.22 -20.62 -24.00
CA ALA A 370 -28.01 -19.83 -25.20
C ALA A 370 -29.00 -18.67 -25.31
N LEU A 371 -30.26 -18.87 -24.93
CA LEU A 371 -31.32 -17.86 -24.94
C LEU A 371 -31.00 -16.75 -23.92
N ALA A 372 -30.68 -17.14 -22.69
CA ALA A 372 -30.27 -16.19 -21.63
C ALA A 372 -29.03 -15.41 -22.04
N ALA A 373 -28.01 -16.07 -22.58
CA ALA A 373 -26.78 -15.45 -23.02
C ALA A 373 -26.98 -14.46 -24.17
N ALA A 374 -27.89 -14.77 -25.12
CA ALA A 374 -28.24 -13.86 -26.20
C ALA A 374 -28.88 -12.57 -25.66
N ALA A 375 -29.83 -12.68 -24.72
CA ALA A 375 -30.47 -11.52 -24.08
C ALA A 375 -29.50 -10.69 -23.23
N GLU A 376 -28.57 -11.34 -22.54
CA GLU A 376 -27.58 -10.69 -21.66
C GLU A 376 -26.34 -10.17 -22.40
N HIS A 377 -26.17 -10.51 -23.68
CA HIS A 377 -24.94 -10.15 -24.42
C HIS A 377 -24.65 -8.64 -24.48
N PRO A 378 -25.66 -7.74 -24.58
CA PRO A 378 -25.40 -6.30 -24.53
C PRO A 378 -25.18 -5.75 -23.12
N SER A 379 -25.39 -6.56 -22.07
CA SER A 379 -25.29 -6.13 -20.67
C SER A 379 -23.85 -6.20 -20.18
N GLU A 380 -23.39 -5.15 -19.49
CA GLU A 380 -22.06 -5.11 -18.85
C GLU A 380 -22.06 -5.70 -17.43
N HIS A 381 -23.22 -6.15 -16.93
CA HIS A 381 -23.35 -6.68 -15.58
C HIS A 381 -22.50 -7.95 -15.38
N PRO A 382 -21.82 -8.15 -14.21
CA PRO A 382 -20.99 -9.33 -13.96
C PRO A 382 -21.72 -10.67 -14.14
N LEU A 383 -23.00 -10.76 -13.76
CA LEU A 383 -23.83 -11.96 -13.99
C LEU A 383 -24.07 -12.20 -15.47
N ALA A 384 -24.29 -11.15 -16.25
CA ALA A 384 -24.47 -11.24 -17.70
C ALA A 384 -23.22 -11.82 -18.38
N ARG A 385 -22.05 -11.30 -18.02
CA ARG A 385 -20.76 -11.82 -18.51
C ARG A 385 -20.58 -13.30 -18.17
N ALA A 386 -20.96 -13.72 -16.95
CA ALA A 386 -20.91 -15.13 -16.55
C ALA A 386 -21.78 -16.02 -17.42
N VAL A 387 -23.00 -15.59 -17.74
CA VAL A 387 -23.95 -16.34 -18.60
C VAL A 387 -23.44 -16.41 -20.03
N VAL A 388 -22.96 -15.31 -20.59
CA VAL A 388 -22.36 -15.22 -21.93
C VAL A 388 -21.12 -16.11 -22.06
N LEU A 389 -20.20 -16.05 -21.08
CA LEU A 389 -19.01 -16.90 -21.09
C LEU A 389 -19.35 -18.39 -20.98
N ALA A 390 -20.34 -18.76 -20.16
CA ALA A 390 -20.77 -20.14 -20.01
C ALA A 390 -21.35 -20.69 -21.33
N ALA A 391 -22.16 -19.89 -22.03
CA ALA A 391 -22.72 -20.28 -23.33
C ALA A 391 -21.62 -20.42 -24.40
N ARG A 392 -20.68 -19.48 -24.46
CA ARG A 392 -19.55 -19.57 -25.41
C ARG A 392 -18.64 -20.76 -25.11
N ALA A 393 -18.38 -21.08 -23.86
CA ALA A 393 -17.58 -22.24 -23.44
C ALA A 393 -18.21 -23.57 -23.85
N ARG A 394 -19.57 -23.63 -23.98
CA ARG A 394 -20.30 -24.78 -24.54
C ARG A 394 -20.42 -24.75 -26.07
N GLY A 395 -19.79 -23.78 -26.74
CA GLY A 395 -19.78 -23.66 -28.21
C GLY A 395 -21.05 -23.04 -28.80
N HIS A 396 -21.91 -22.41 -27.99
CA HIS A 396 -23.13 -21.80 -28.52
C HIS A 396 -22.84 -20.52 -29.30
N ARG A 397 -23.45 -20.41 -30.49
CA ARG A 397 -23.48 -19.18 -31.26
C ARG A 397 -24.66 -18.34 -30.78
N LEU A 398 -24.38 -17.15 -30.25
CA LEU A 398 -25.41 -16.25 -29.72
C LEU A 398 -26.17 -15.58 -30.88
N LEU A 399 -27.50 -15.56 -30.77
CA LEU A 399 -28.34 -14.75 -31.66
C LEU A 399 -28.25 -13.29 -31.30
N PRO A 400 -28.43 -12.35 -32.24
CA PRO A 400 -28.50 -10.94 -31.95
C PRO A 400 -29.69 -10.62 -31.03
N ALA A 401 -29.46 -9.72 -30.07
CA ALA A 401 -30.50 -9.17 -29.22
C ALA A 401 -30.94 -7.80 -29.79
N GLU A 402 -32.25 -7.66 -29.98
CA GLU A 402 -32.90 -6.42 -30.42
C GLU A 402 -33.71 -5.85 -29.26
N ASP A 403 -34.01 -4.54 -29.28
CA ASP A 403 -34.82 -3.83 -28.27
C ASP A 403 -34.36 -4.05 -26.82
N PHE A 404 -33.04 -4.09 -26.62
CA PHE A 404 -32.45 -4.32 -25.30
C PHE A 404 -32.81 -3.23 -24.30
N THR A 405 -33.31 -3.64 -23.15
CA THR A 405 -33.60 -2.74 -22.01
C THR A 405 -33.09 -3.37 -20.72
N SER A 406 -32.35 -2.59 -19.91
CA SER A 406 -31.88 -2.99 -18.57
C SER A 406 -32.59 -2.17 -17.49
N THR A 407 -33.14 -2.88 -16.51
CA THR A 407 -33.80 -2.25 -15.35
C THR A 407 -33.05 -2.62 -14.07
N PRO A 408 -32.39 -1.67 -13.40
CA PRO A 408 -31.61 -1.93 -12.19
C PRO A 408 -32.43 -2.66 -11.11
N GLY A 409 -31.87 -3.74 -10.57
CA GLY A 409 -32.49 -4.57 -9.54
C GLY A 409 -33.63 -5.48 -10.01
N VAL A 410 -33.98 -5.46 -11.30
CA VAL A 410 -34.97 -6.34 -11.91
C VAL A 410 -34.29 -7.33 -12.86
N GLY A 411 -33.60 -6.84 -13.88
CA GLY A 411 -32.96 -7.65 -14.91
C GLY A 411 -32.96 -6.97 -16.27
N VAL A 412 -32.85 -7.77 -17.33
CA VAL A 412 -32.83 -7.32 -18.72
C VAL A 412 -34.00 -7.90 -19.50
N THR A 413 -34.44 -7.17 -20.52
CA THR A 413 -35.42 -7.62 -21.51
C THR A 413 -34.86 -7.36 -22.91
N ALA A 414 -34.96 -8.33 -23.80
CA ALA A 414 -34.52 -8.20 -25.18
C ALA A 414 -35.38 -9.09 -26.11
N THR A 415 -35.44 -8.75 -27.41
CA THR A 415 -36.01 -9.57 -28.43
C THR A 415 -34.92 -10.46 -29.02
N VAL A 416 -35.06 -11.78 -28.90
CA VAL A 416 -34.11 -12.77 -29.41
C VAL A 416 -34.81 -13.75 -30.31
N GLY A 417 -34.45 -13.81 -31.60
CA GLY A 417 -35.07 -14.70 -32.57
C GLY A 417 -36.59 -14.51 -32.73
N GLY A 418 -37.08 -13.28 -32.54
CA GLY A 418 -38.51 -12.93 -32.64
C GLY A 418 -39.30 -13.18 -31.37
N GLY A 419 -38.71 -13.65 -30.29
CA GLY A 419 -39.34 -13.82 -28.97
C GLY A 419 -38.80 -12.83 -27.92
N THR A 420 -39.67 -12.34 -27.06
CA THR A 420 -39.27 -11.50 -25.94
C THR A 420 -38.67 -12.35 -24.82
N VAL A 421 -37.41 -12.11 -24.49
CA VAL A 421 -36.65 -12.80 -23.42
C VAL A 421 -36.43 -11.83 -22.26
N GLU A 422 -36.83 -12.25 -21.07
CA GLU A 422 -36.57 -11.54 -19.83
C GLU A 422 -35.62 -12.38 -18.96
N VAL A 423 -34.51 -11.78 -18.48
CA VAL A 423 -33.52 -12.44 -17.62
C VAL A 423 -33.31 -11.58 -16.38
N GLY A 424 -33.48 -12.12 -15.18
CA GLY A 424 -33.30 -11.30 -13.98
C GLY A 424 -33.71 -11.99 -12.68
N ALA A 425 -33.92 -11.17 -11.65
CA ALA A 425 -34.21 -11.60 -10.28
C ALA A 425 -35.59 -12.32 -10.20
N PRO A 426 -35.62 -13.57 -9.69
CA PRO A 426 -36.87 -14.33 -9.58
C PRO A 426 -37.96 -13.57 -8.80
N ALA A 427 -37.58 -12.95 -7.68
CA ALA A 427 -38.51 -12.19 -6.83
C ALA A 427 -39.18 -10.99 -7.54
N ARG A 428 -38.58 -10.48 -8.61
CA ARG A 428 -39.14 -9.37 -9.40
C ARG A 428 -39.87 -9.80 -10.64
N LEU A 429 -39.42 -10.87 -11.30
CA LEU A 429 -39.99 -11.34 -12.57
C LEU A 429 -41.15 -12.33 -12.40
N LEU A 430 -41.34 -12.93 -11.23
CA LEU A 430 -42.42 -13.91 -11.00
C LEU A 430 -43.76 -13.25 -10.63
N HIS A 431 -43.85 -11.94 -10.53
CA HIS A 431 -45.09 -11.23 -10.25
C HIS A 431 -45.94 -11.09 -11.53
N GLY A 432 -47.22 -11.43 -11.45
CA GLY A 432 -48.18 -11.12 -12.51
C GLY A 432 -48.56 -12.25 -13.46
N ALA A 433 -48.47 -13.51 -13.06
CA ALA A 433 -48.92 -14.65 -13.87
C ALA A 433 -50.46 -14.69 -13.93
N GLY A 434 -51.02 -14.25 -15.08
CA GLY A 434 -52.46 -14.18 -15.29
C GLY A 434 -53.13 -15.45 -15.87
N ASP A 435 -52.36 -16.42 -16.39
CA ASP A 435 -52.81 -17.65 -17.04
C ASP A 435 -52.40 -18.89 -16.21
N PRO A 436 -53.25 -19.93 -16.08
CA PRO A 436 -52.98 -21.11 -15.27
C PRO A 436 -51.67 -21.87 -15.62
N ARG A 437 -51.27 -21.87 -16.90
CA ARG A 437 -50.01 -22.49 -17.34
C ARG A 437 -48.82 -21.70 -16.86
N THR A 438 -48.85 -20.41 -17.09
CA THR A 438 -47.81 -19.48 -16.62
C THR A 438 -47.70 -19.49 -15.10
N ALA A 439 -48.84 -19.55 -14.36
CA ALA A 439 -48.86 -19.66 -12.90
C ALA A 439 -48.20 -20.97 -12.40
N ARG A 440 -48.46 -22.10 -13.08
CA ARG A 440 -47.81 -23.36 -12.72
C ARG A 440 -46.31 -23.36 -13.01
N ALA A 441 -45.89 -22.84 -14.17
CA ALA A 441 -44.48 -22.68 -14.50
C ALA A 441 -43.77 -21.74 -13.51
N ALA A 442 -44.40 -20.63 -13.09
CA ALA A 442 -43.91 -19.70 -12.10
C ALA A 442 -43.71 -20.34 -10.71
N ALA A 443 -44.65 -21.21 -10.28
CA ALA A 443 -44.51 -21.94 -9.02
C ALA A 443 -43.32 -22.93 -9.04
N VAL A 444 -43.10 -23.63 -10.15
CA VAL A 444 -41.94 -24.50 -10.33
C VAL A 444 -40.64 -23.70 -10.38
N ALA A 445 -40.62 -22.60 -11.14
CA ALA A 445 -39.45 -21.71 -11.21
C ALA A 445 -39.08 -21.13 -9.82
N ALA A 446 -40.10 -20.74 -9.04
CA ALA A 446 -39.88 -20.26 -7.67
C ALA A 446 -39.24 -21.34 -6.77
N THR A 447 -39.71 -22.59 -6.90
CA THR A 447 -39.15 -23.73 -6.16
C THR A 447 -37.69 -24.00 -6.56
N LEU A 448 -37.38 -23.98 -7.87
CA LEU A 448 -36.04 -24.15 -8.39
C LEU A 448 -35.10 -23.01 -7.95
N ALA A 449 -35.61 -21.78 -8.02
CA ALA A 449 -34.84 -20.62 -7.55
C ALA A 449 -34.53 -20.70 -6.04
N ALA A 450 -35.54 -21.04 -5.23
CA ALA A 450 -35.36 -21.21 -3.79
C ALA A 450 -34.36 -22.34 -3.43
N ALA A 451 -34.38 -23.44 -4.20
CA ALA A 451 -33.41 -24.52 -4.03
C ALA A 451 -31.98 -24.08 -4.36
N LEU A 452 -31.78 -23.37 -5.48
CA LEU A 452 -30.48 -22.83 -5.84
C LEU A 452 -29.98 -21.79 -4.82
N GLU A 453 -30.87 -20.93 -4.33
CA GLU A 453 -30.52 -19.95 -3.29
C GLU A 453 -30.16 -20.62 -1.94
N ALA A 454 -30.86 -21.72 -1.59
CA ALA A 454 -30.53 -22.53 -0.43
C ALA A 454 -29.15 -23.20 -0.56
N ASP A 455 -28.73 -23.48 -1.80
CA ASP A 455 -27.38 -24.02 -2.12
C ASP A 455 -26.32 -22.90 -2.26
N GLY A 456 -26.67 -21.65 -1.95
CA GLY A 456 -25.73 -20.50 -1.95
C GLY A 456 -25.49 -19.86 -3.32
N HIS A 457 -26.29 -20.23 -4.35
CA HIS A 457 -26.21 -19.63 -5.66
C HIS A 457 -27.07 -18.36 -5.76
N THR A 458 -26.71 -17.46 -6.66
CA THR A 458 -27.61 -16.41 -7.12
C THR A 458 -28.50 -17.00 -8.19
N ALA A 459 -29.81 -17.07 -7.92
CA ALA A 459 -30.77 -17.57 -8.90
C ALA A 459 -31.13 -16.48 -9.92
N VAL A 460 -31.05 -16.78 -11.20
CA VAL A 460 -31.42 -15.92 -12.33
C VAL A 460 -32.54 -16.59 -13.12
N LEU A 461 -33.70 -15.95 -13.11
CA LEU A 461 -34.87 -16.47 -13.86
C LEU A 461 -34.79 -16.06 -15.32
N VAL A 462 -35.17 -16.99 -16.20
CA VAL A 462 -35.31 -16.76 -17.65
C VAL A 462 -36.76 -16.97 -18.05
N LYS A 463 -37.34 -15.98 -18.72
CA LYS A 463 -38.67 -16.04 -19.29
C LYS A 463 -38.60 -15.88 -20.82
N LEU A 464 -39.46 -16.55 -21.52
CA LEU A 464 -39.68 -16.40 -22.97
C LEU A 464 -41.15 -16.08 -23.21
N ASN A 465 -41.44 -14.94 -23.84
CA ASN A 465 -42.78 -14.45 -24.10
C ASN A 465 -43.67 -14.43 -22.83
N GLY A 466 -43.10 -13.98 -21.72
CA GLY A 466 -43.76 -13.92 -20.41
C GLY A 466 -43.83 -15.24 -19.64
N MET A 467 -43.49 -16.39 -20.25
CA MET A 467 -43.51 -17.69 -19.59
C MET A 467 -42.14 -18.04 -19.00
N PRO A 468 -42.05 -18.43 -17.72
CA PRO A 468 -40.81 -18.97 -17.14
C PRO A 468 -40.36 -20.25 -17.83
N VAL A 469 -39.15 -20.23 -18.43
CA VAL A 469 -38.57 -21.35 -19.15
C VAL A 469 -37.43 -22.04 -18.40
N GLY A 470 -36.82 -21.34 -17.43
CA GLY A 470 -35.77 -21.93 -16.60
C GLY A 470 -35.19 -21.00 -15.60
N VAL A 471 -34.31 -21.54 -14.74
CA VAL A 471 -33.54 -20.81 -13.74
C VAL A 471 -32.07 -21.19 -13.88
N LEU A 472 -31.20 -20.18 -13.90
CA LEU A 472 -29.74 -20.34 -13.86
C LEU A 472 -29.26 -20.14 -12.44
N GLY A 473 -28.36 -20.99 -11.96
CA GLY A 473 -27.61 -20.81 -10.72
C GLY A 473 -26.26 -20.21 -11.04
N VAL A 474 -25.98 -19.05 -10.52
CA VAL A 474 -24.69 -18.38 -10.66
C VAL A 474 -24.04 -18.31 -9.29
N ALA A 475 -22.80 -18.79 -9.18
CA ALA A 475 -22.03 -18.73 -7.95
C ALA A 475 -20.68 -18.06 -8.20
N ASP A 476 -20.24 -17.29 -7.22
CA ASP A 476 -18.90 -16.76 -7.17
C ASP A 476 -18.06 -17.63 -6.21
N ARG A 477 -16.88 -18.01 -6.66
CA ARG A 477 -16.05 -18.95 -5.94
C ARG A 477 -15.46 -18.29 -4.69
N LEU A 478 -15.59 -18.98 -3.55
CA LEU A 478 -14.93 -18.58 -2.32
C LEU A 478 -13.40 -18.67 -2.50
N ARG A 479 -12.68 -17.65 -2.05
CA ARG A 479 -11.21 -17.68 -2.06
C ARG A 479 -10.68 -18.76 -1.13
N SER A 480 -9.65 -19.46 -1.55
CA SER A 480 -9.04 -20.55 -0.76
C SER A 480 -8.44 -20.07 0.58
N ASP A 481 -8.05 -18.80 0.65
CA ASP A 481 -7.46 -18.17 1.83
C ASP A 481 -8.47 -17.41 2.71
N ALA A 482 -9.76 -17.37 2.33
CA ALA A 482 -10.79 -16.58 3.02
C ALA A 482 -10.97 -17.00 4.49
N ALA A 483 -11.18 -18.28 4.77
CA ALA A 483 -11.37 -18.77 6.14
C ALA A 483 -10.13 -18.51 7.03
N GLY A 484 -8.93 -18.76 6.48
CA GLY A 484 -7.67 -18.47 7.19
C GLY A 484 -7.50 -16.98 7.49
N THR A 485 -7.87 -16.12 6.54
CA THR A 485 -7.81 -14.66 6.71
C THR A 485 -8.80 -14.16 7.78
N VAL A 486 -10.04 -14.66 7.76
CA VAL A 486 -11.06 -14.32 8.77
C VAL A 486 -10.57 -14.69 10.18
N ALA A 487 -10.06 -15.91 10.35
CA ALA A 487 -9.51 -16.37 11.64
C ALA A 487 -8.31 -15.53 12.08
N ALA A 488 -7.40 -15.19 11.16
CA ALA A 488 -6.24 -14.35 11.42
C ALA A 488 -6.64 -12.93 11.87
N LEU A 489 -7.60 -12.31 11.18
CA LEU A 489 -8.11 -10.98 11.54
C LEU A 489 -8.81 -11.01 12.91
N ALA A 490 -9.62 -12.04 13.19
CA ALA A 490 -10.23 -12.23 14.50
C ALA A 490 -9.17 -12.33 15.61
N GLY A 491 -8.11 -13.10 15.40
CA GLY A 491 -6.98 -13.21 16.34
C GLY A 491 -6.23 -11.90 16.55
N LEU A 492 -6.04 -11.12 15.48
CA LEU A 492 -5.38 -9.82 15.57
C LEU A 492 -6.24 -8.77 16.29
N THR A 493 -7.54 -8.68 16.00
CA THR A 493 -8.41 -7.63 16.56
C THR A 493 -9.04 -8.01 17.90
N GLY A 494 -9.04 -9.30 18.25
CA GLY A 494 -9.75 -9.84 19.43
C GLY A 494 -11.27 -9.82 19.29
N THR A 495 -11.79 -9.51 18.09
CA THR A 495 -13.22 -9.48 17.75
C THR A 495 -13.46 -10.24 16.47
N ALA A 496 -14.59 -10.98 16.40
CA ALA A 496 -14.98 -11.65 15.17
C ALA A 496 -15.26 -10.62 14.06
N PRO A 497 -14.76 -10.83 12.84
CA PRO A 497 -15.14 -10.00 11.69
C PRO A 497 -16.63 -10.08 11.39
N THR A 498 -17.19 -8.99 10.84
CA THR A 498 -18.59 -8.90 10.42
C THR A 498 -18.66 -8.99 8.89
N LEU A 499 -19.58 -9.78 8.36
CA LEU A 499 -19.90 -9.80 6.93
C LEU A 499 -20.93 -8.72 6.60
N LEU A 500 -20.61 -7.82 5.66
CA LEU A 500 -21.54 -6.81 5.11
C LEU A 500 -21.84 -7.14 3.66
N THR A 501 -23.09 -7.51 3.33
CA THR A 501 -23.42 -7.89 1.93
C THR A 501 -24.80 -7.40 1.52
N GLY A 502 -24.94 -7.10 0.21
CA GLY A 502 -26.24 -6.84 -0.41
C GLY A 502 -27.02 -8.12 -0.75
N ASP A 503 -26.42 -9.29 -0.61
CA ASP A 503 -27.05 -10.57 -0.93
C ASP A 503 -28.19 -10.91 0.03
N ASN A 504 -28.99 -11.93 -0.38
CA ASN A 504 -30.04 -12.45 0.46
C ASN A 504 -29.48 -13.12 1.74
N PRO A 505 -30.23 -13.09 2.86
CA PRO A 505 -29.74 -13.59 4.16
C PRO A 505 -29.32 -15.07 4.17
N ARG A 506 -29.93 -15.93 3.35
CA ARG A 506 -29.63 -17.36 3.30
C ARG A 506 -28.25 -17.61 2.66
N ALA A 507 -28.00 -17.00 1.50
CA ALA A 507 -26.72 -17.10 0.81
C ALA A 507 -25.58 -16.51 1.67
N ALA A 508 -25.84 -15.37 2.31
CA ALA A 508 -24.90 -14.73 3.21
C ALA A 508 -24.55 -15.59 4.43
N ALA A 509 -25.57 -16.20 5.09
CA ALA A 509 -25.37 -17.06 6.24
C ALA A 509 -24.56 -18.33 5.91
N ARG A 510 -24.78 -18.94 4.75
CA ARG A 510 -24.01 -20.11 4.29
C ARG A 510 -22.55 -19.77 4.09
N LEU A 511 -22.25 -18.71 3.32
CA LEU A 511 -20.88 -18.28 3.08
C LEU A 511 -20.19 -17.92 4.40
N ALA A 512 -20.88 -17.23 5.29
CA ALA A 512 -20.36 -16.87 6.61
C ALA A 512 -19.99 -18.12 7.43
N ALA A 513 -20.81 -19.17 7.39
CA ALA A 513 -20.52 -20.43 8.04
C ALA A 513 -19.27 -21.12 7.46
N ASP A 514 -19.10 -21.09 6.13
CA ASP A 514 -17.94 -21.67 5.43
C ASP A 514 -16.62 -20.98 5.80
N VAL A 515 -16.66 -19.68 6.12
CA VAL A 515 -15.46 -18.89 6.51
C VAL A 515 -15.35 -18.64 8.02
N GLY A 516 -16.31 -19.10 8.84
CA GLY A 516 -16.28 -18.94 10.28
C GLY A 516 -16.71 -17.56 10.79
N ILE A 517 -17.50 -16.80 10.02
CA ILE A 517 -18.08 -15.50 10.43
C ILE A 517 -19.43 -15.76 11.13
N THR A 518 -19.63 -15.14 12.29
CA THR A 518 -20.89 -15.28 13.07
C THR A 518 -21.79 -14.06 12.99
N ASP A 519 -21.23 -12.85 12.76
CA ASP A 519 -22.01 -11.62 12.60
C ASP A 519 -22.22 -11.31 11.12
N VAL A 520 -23.47 -11.43 10.65
CA VAL A 520 -23.86 -11.27 9.26
C VAL A 520 -24.91 -10.21 9.11
N ARG A 521 -24.64 -9.20 8.28
CA ARG A 521 -25.58 -8.15 7.87
C ARG A 521 -25.83 -8.28 6.39
N ALA A 522 -26.95 -8.85 6.03
CA ALA A 522 -27.34 -9.16 4.66
C ALA A 522 -28.44 -8.22 4.14
N GLY A 523 -28.62 -8.17 2.83
CA GLY A 523 -29.63 -7.32 2.18
C GLY A 523 -29.36 -5.82 2.27
N LEU A 524 -28.10 -5.42 2.48
CA LEU A 524 -27.68 -4.03 2.68
C LEU A 524 -27.53 -3.30 1.34
N LEU A 525 -28.09 -2.12 1.24
CA LEU A 525 -27.75 -1.15 0.21
C LEU A 525 -26.42 -0.45 0.56
N PRO A 526 -25.73 0.19 -0.41
CA PRO A 526 -24.48 0.90 -0.13
C PRO A 526 -24.58 1.91 1.02
N GLN A 527 -25.68 2.65 1.12
CA GLN A 527 -25.92 3.60 2.22
C GLN A 527 -26.06 2.91 3.58
N ASP A 528 -26.60 1.68 3.63
CA ASP A 528 -26.77 0.92 4.87
C ASP A 528 -25.43 0.42 5.38
N LYS A 529 -24.53 0.01 4.47
CA LYS A 529 -23.13 -0.33 4.80
C LYS A 529 -22.43 0.87 5.44
N VAL A 530 -22.55 2.06 4.84
CA VAL A 530 -22.00 3.32 5.40
C VAL A 530 -22.58 3.62 6.78
N ALA A 531 -23.90 3.46 6.94
CA ALA A 531 -24.56 3.70 8.23
C ALA A 531 -24.07 2.75 9.33
N ALA A 532 -23.85 1.47 8.99
CA ALA A 532 -23.28 0.47 9.90
C ALA A 532 -21.85 0.84 10.34
N VAL A 533 -20.99 1.18 9.38
CA VAL A 533 -19.61 1.60 9.66
C VAL A 533 -19.57 2.84 10.56
N ARG A 534 -20.34 3.88 10.21
CA ARG A 534 -20.42 5.11 11.02
C ARG A 534 -21.01 4.88 12.42
N ALA A 535 -21.87 3.89 12.59
CA ALA A 535 -22.40 3.53 13.90
C ALA A 535 -21.31 2.96 14.81
N TRP A 536 -20.45 2.07 14.28
CA TRP A 536 -19.30 1.55 15.02
C TRP A 536 -18.26 2.64 15.34
N GLU A 537 -17.95 3.51 14.37
CA GLU A 537 -17.02 4.64 14.57
C GLU A 537 -17.51 5.58 15.67
N ARG A 538 -18.82 5.91 15.68
CA ARG A 538 -19.43 6.72 16.74
C ARG A 538 -19.42 6.03 18.11
N ALA A 539 -19.39 4.70 18.14
CA ALA A 539 -19.20 3.92 19.36
C ALA A 539 -17.72 3.83 19.80
N GLY A 540 -16.82 4.56 19.13
CA GLY A 540 -15.39 4.61 19.44
C GLY A 540 -14.59 3.43 18.90
N ARG A 541 -15.18 2.61 18.02
CA ARG A 541 -14.48 1.49 17.37
C ARG A 541 -13.67 2.00 16.19
N ARG A 542 -12.53 1.34 15.92
CA ARG A 542 -11.66 1.63 14.77
C ARG A 542 -11.85 0.57 13.72
N VAL A 543 -12.72 0.89 12.77
CA VAL A 543 -13.22 -0.07 11.80
C VAL A 543 -12.29 -0.16 10.60
N LEU A 544 -11.85 -1.39 10.27
CA LEU A 544 -11.27 -1.75 9.00
C LEU A 544 -12.37 -2.30 8.09
N VAL A 545 -12.63 -1.65 6.97
CA VAL A 545 -13.51 -2.17 5.91
C VAL A 545 -12.65 -2.74 4.79
N ILE A 546 -12.98 -3.95 4.33
CA ILE A 546 -12.33 -4.60 3.19
C ILE A 546 -13.40 -4.89 2.15
N GLY A 547 -13.23 -4.39 0.94
CA GLY A 547 -14.20 -4.48 -0.16
C GLY A 547 -13.52 -4.52 -1.52
N ASP A 548 -14.30 -4.61 -2.61
CA ASP A 548 -13.78 -4.60 -3.99
C ASP A 548 -13.49 -3.18 -4.54
N GLY A 549 -13.92 -2.14 -3.80
CA GLY A 549 -13.72 -0.75 -4.19
C GLY A 549 -14.68 -0.21 -5.23
N VAL A 550 -15.63 -1.00 -5.72
CA VAL A 550 -16.64 -0.55 -6.69
C VAL A 550 -17.94 -0.19 -5.99
N ASN A 551 -18.63 -1.19 -5.42
CA ASN A 551 -19.89 -0.99 -4.72
C ASN A 551 -19.70 -0.51 -3.28
N ASP A 552 -18.54 -0.78 -2.70
CA ASP A 552 -18.19 -0.50 -1.31
C ASP A 552 -17.38 0.77 -1.13
N ALA A 553 -17.05 1.50 -2.22
CA ALA A 553 -16.28 2.73 -2.16
C ALA A 553 -16.78 3.73 -1.09
N PRO A 554 -18.11 3.97 -0.92
CA PRO A 554 -18.59 4.84 0.14
C PRO A 554 -18.35 4.28 1.56
N ALA A 555 -18.39 2.96 1.74
CA ALA A 555 -18.14 2.32 3.03
C ALA A 555 -16.64 2.31 3.36
N LEU A 556 -15.77 2.07 2.37
CA LEU A 556 -14.32 2.17 2.49
C LEU A 556 -13.89 3.58 2.92
N ALA A 557 -14.44 4.61 2.26
CA ALA A 557 -14.17 6.02 2.59
C ALA A 557 -14.72 6.46 3.96
N ALA A 558 -15.78 5.81 4.47
CA ALA A 558 -16.39 6.13 5.76
C ALA A 558 -15.70 5.45 6.95
N ALA A 559 -14.85 4.47 6.72
CA ALA A 559 -14.17 3.67 7.73
C ALA A 559 -12.95 4.40 8.33
N HIS A 560 -12.51 3.94 9.52
CA HIS A 560 -11.21 4.35 10.07
C HIS A 560 -10.07 4.04 9.09
N THR A 561 -10.16 2.88 8.43
CA THR A 561 -9.28 2.50 7.33
C THR A 561 -10.03 1.61 6.34
N GLY A 562 -9.97 1.96 5.06
CA GLY A 562 -10.54 1.17 3.97
C GLY A 562 -9.44 0.46 3.16
N ILE A 563 -9.58 -0.84 2.95
CA ILE A 563 -8.71 -1.61 2.07
C ILE A 563 -9.53 -2.11 0.88
N ALA A 564 -9.11 -1.77 -0.33
CA ALA A 564 -9.70 -2.31 -1.54
C ALA A 564 -8.93 -3.53 -2.02
N MET A 565 -9.66 -4.58 -2.43
CA MET A 565 -9.11 -5.68 -3.22
C MET A 565 -8.99 -5.19 -4.66
N GLY A 566 -7.76 -4.96 -5.10
CA GLY A 566 -7.49 -4.43 -6.43
C GLY A 566 -7.35 -5.54 -7.45
N ARG A 567 -8.37 -5.78 -8.29
CA ARG A 567 -8.08 -6.22 -9.63
C ARG A 567 -7.43 -5.05 -10.36
N ALA A 568 -6.33 -5.31 -11.07
CA ALA A 568 -5.61 -4.29 -11.83
C ALA A 568 -6.60 -3.46 -12.67
N GLY A 569 -6.64 -2.15 -12.42
CA GLY A 569 -7.43 -1.22 -13.22
C GLY A 569 -8.70 -0.63 -12.61
N SER A 570 -9.08 -0.96 -11.38
CA SER A 570 -10.19 -0.25 -10.72
C SER A 570 -9.73 1.13 -10.25
N ASP A 571 -9.93 2.14 -11.10
CA ASP A 571 -9.60 3.54 -10.82
C ASP A 571 -10.29 4.02 -9.54
N LEU A 572 -11.55 3.64 -9.36
CA LEU A 572 -12.35 4.02 -8.20
C LEU A 572 -11.79 3.44 -6.89
N ALA A 573 -11.33 2.18 -6.90
CA ALA A 573 -10.69 1.56 -5.73
C ALA A 573 -9.39 2.29 -5.36
N LEU A 574 -8.59 2.64 -6.37
CA LEU A 574 -7.36 3.42 -6.18
C LEU A 574 -7.62 4.82 -5.63
N GLU A 575 -8.74 5.46 -5.95
CA GLU A 575 -9.08 6.79 -5.46
C GLU A 575 -9.69 6.79 -4.05
N THR A 576 -10.55 5.82 -3.75
CA THR A 576 -11.40 5.85 -2.55
C THR A 576 -10.83 5.11 -1.35
N ALA A 577 -10.08 4.02 -1.55
CA ALA A 577 -9.52 3.24 -0.45
C ALA A 577 -8.24 3.87 0.12
N ASP A 578 -7.98 3.67 1.39
CA ASP A 578 -6.74 4.08 2.08
C ASP A 578 -5.55 3.17 1.72
N ALA A 579 -5.83 1.89 1.43
CA ALA A 579 -4.84 0.95 0.93
C ALA A 579 -5.46 0.02 -0.12
N VAL A 580 -4.63 -0.53 -1.02
CA VAL A 580 -5.06 -1.40 -2.11
C VAL A 580 -4.20 -2.65 -2.16
N ILE A 581 -4.84 -3.82 -2.24
CA ILE A 581 -4.18 -5.12 -2.43
C ILE A 581 -4.04 -5.38 -3.93
N VAL A 582 -2.91 -5.06 -4.51
CA VAL A 582 -2.70 -5.14 -5.97
C VAL A 582 -2.65 -6.59 -6.47
N ARG A 583 -2.10 -7.51 -5.68
CA ARG A 583 -1.94 -8.92 -6.05
C ARG A 583 -3.16 -9.79 -5.80
N ASP A 584 -4.29 -9.21 -5.50
CA ASP A 584 -5.55 -9.92 -5.23
C ASP A 584 -5.46 -11.09 -4.19
N GLU A 585 -4.48 -11.03 -3.30
CA GLU A 585 -4.22 -12.01 -2.23
C GLU A 585 -4.80 -11.51 -0.90
N LEU A 586 -5.96 -12.03 -0.51
CA LEU A 586 -6.66 -11.60 0.71
C LEU A 586 -5.82 -11.87 1.99
N ALA A 587 -5.01 -12.92 1.99
CA ALA A 587 -4.10 -13.28 3.10
C ALA A 587 -3.05 -12.19 3.41
N THR A 588 -2.81 -11.23 2.53
CA THR A 588 -1.89 -10.11 2.78
C THR A 588 -2.47 -9.07 3.74
N VAL A 589 -3.80 -9.01 3.90
CA VAL A 589 -4.46 -8.04 4.78
C VAL A 589 -4.07 -8.26 6.25
N PRO A 590 -4.21 -9.44 6.86
CA PRO A 590 -3.75 -9.65 8.23
C PRO A 590 -2.24 -9.43 8.38
N ALA A 591 -1.44 -9.73 7.36
CA ALA A 591 0.00 -9.50 7.40
C ALA A 591 0.34 -8.00 7.47
N VAL A 592 -0.31 -7.14 6.68
CA VAL A 592 -0.07 -5.68 6.74
C VAL A 592 -0.56 -5.07 8.05
N VAL A 593 -1.68 -5.54 8.61
CA VAL A 593 -2.15 -5.11 9.94
C VAL A 593 -1.14 -5.48 11.02
N ALA A 594 -0.62 -6.71 11.01
CA ALA A 594 0.42 -7.15 11.95
C ALA A 594 1.73 -6.38 11.77
N LEU A 595 2.14 -6.08 10.54
CA LEU A 595 3.32 -5.27 10.22
C LEU A 595 3.16 -3.83 10.76
N SER A 596 1.99 -3.24 10.58
CA SER A 596 1.66 -1.91 11.09
C SER A 596 1.73 -1.86 12.63
N ARG A 597 1.19 -2.86 13.33
CA ARG A 597 1.32 -2.99 14.79
C ARG A 597 2.76 -3.05 15.25
N ARG A 598 3.61 -3.78 14.52
CA ARG A 598 5.04 -3.84 14.79
C ARG A 598 5.73 -2.50 14.56
N ALA A 599 5.36 -1.78 13.50
CA ALA A 599 5.88 -0.45 13.24
C ALA A 599 5.59 0.50 14.40
N ARG A 600 4.34 0.49 14.87
CA ARG A 600 3.94 1.26 16.05
C ARG A 600 4.69 0.83 17.31
N GLY A 601 4.87 -0.46 17.53
CA GLY A 601 5.68 -0.98 18.64
C GLY A 601 7.12 -0.47 18.60
N LEU A 602 7.74 -0.40 17.41
CA LEU A 602 9.07 0.17 17.25
C LEU A 602 9.11 1.69 17.46
N VAL A 603 8.06 2.41 17.06
CA VAL A 603 7.95 3.85 17.37
C VAL A 603 7.97 4.06 18.89
N VAL A 604 7.14 3.33 19.64
CA VAL A 604 7.12 3.43 21.11
C VAL A 604 8.47 3.03 21.72
N GLN A 605 9.07 1.93 21.25
CA GLN A 605 10.39 1.48 21.69
C GLN A 605 11.46 2.55 21.45
N ASN A 606 11.47 3.16 20.28
CA ASN A 606 12.40 4.22 19.90
C ASN A 606 12.23 5.47 20.80
N LEU A 607 10.98 5.86 21.06
CA LEU A 607 10.70 6.99 21.97
C LEU A 607 11.18 6.71 23.39
N VAL A 608 11.02 5.49 23.88
CA VAL A 608 11.53 5.09 25.20
C VAL A 608 13.07 5.10 25.22
N ILE A 609 13.72 4.58 24.18
CA ILE A 609 15.18 4.60 24.06
C ILE A 609 15.68 6.06 24.04
N ALA A 610 15.14 6.90 23.16
CA ALA A 610 15.54 8.31 23.05
C ALA A 610 15.33 9.05 24.38
N GLY A 611 14.16 8.90 25.00
CA GLY A 611 13.86 9.53 26.30
C GLY A 611 14.77 9.07 27.42
N ALA A 612 15.12 7.79 27.48
CA ALA A 612 16.03 7.25 28.49
C ALA A 612 17.46 7.79 28.32
N PHE A 613 17.96 7.88 27.07
CA PHE A 613 19.28 8.47 26.80
C PHE A 613 19.31 9.96 27.15
N ILE A 614 18.33 10.73 26.71
CA ILE A 614 18.24 12.18 27.03
C ILE A 614 18.18 12.36 28.54
N ALA A 615 17.27 11.67 29.23
CA ALA A 615 17.15 11.81 30.70
C ALA A 615 18.43 11.41 31.43
N GLY A 616 19.05 10.29 31.06
CA GLY A 616 20.27 9.80 31.67
C GLY A 616 21.45 10.78 31.51
N LEU A 617 21.67 11.30 30.29
CA LEU A 617 22.75 12.23 29.99
C LEU A 617 22.52 13.58 30.62
N VAL A 618 21.28 14.09 30.60
CA VAL A 618 20.92 15.37 31.27
C VAL A 618 21.12 15.28 32.79
N ILE A 619 20.68 14.19 33.41
CA ILE A 619 20.87 13.97 34.85
C ILE A 619 22.37 13.91 35.17
N TRP A 620 23.17 13.22 34.36
CA TRP A 620 24.61 13.13 34.54
C TRP A 620 25.28 14.52 34.43
N ASP A 621 24.91 15.30 33.39
CA ASP A 621 25.45 16.65 33.17
C ASP A 621 25.11 17.62 34.32
N LEU A 622 23.86 17.57 34.81
CA LEU A 622 23.41 18.45 35.91
C LEU A 622 23.93 18.03 37.29
N ALA A 623 24.02 16.73 37.57
CA ALA A 623 24.47 16.21 38.86
C ALA A 623 26.00 16.10 39.00
N GLY A 624 26.72 16.12 37.88
CA GLY A 624 28.17 15.98 37.81
C GLY A 624 28.83 16.83 36.72
N THR A 625 29.93 16.32 36.18
CA THR A 625 30.59 16.84 34.99
C THR A 625 30.56 15.77 33.90
N LEU A 626 29.73 15.96 32.90
CA LEU A 626 29.72 15.11 31.73
C LEU A 626 30.76 15.62 30.71
N PRO A 627 31.82 14.85 30.40
CA PRO A 627 32.75 15.24 29.36
C PRO A 627 32.03 15.39 28.01
N LEU A 628 32.29 16.51 27.31
CA LEU A 628 31.66 16.83 26.04
C LEU A 628 31.69 15.64 25.02
N PRO A 629 32.85 14.95 24.82
CA PRO A 629 32.90 13.81 23.90
C PRO A 629 31.95 12.64 24.28
N LEU A 630 31.75 12.39 25.58
CA LEU A 630 30.84 11.34 26.05
C LEU A 630 29.37 11.77 25.91
N GLY A 631 29.06 13.03 26.17
CA GLY A 631 27.73 13.60 25.96
C GLY A 631 27.30 13.46 24.48
N VAL A 632 28.21 13.86 23.61
CA VAL A 632 28.03 13.72 22.16
C VAL A 632 27.88 12.27 21.72
N LEU A 633 28.79 11.38 22.14
CA LEU A 633 28.73 9.97 21.80
C LEU A 633 27.39 9.33 22.25
N GLY A 634 26.92 9.68 23.44
CA GLY A 634 25.65 9.21 23.97
C GLY A 634 24.46 9.72 23.17
N HIS A 635 24.44 10.99 22.83
CA HIS A 635 23.39 11.62 22.03
C HIS A 635 23.34 11.02 20.62
N GLU A 636 24.46 11.06 19.88
CA GLU A 636 24.56 10.55 18.52
C GLU A 636 24.36 9.02 18.46
N GLY A 637 24.91 8.30 19.45
CA GLY A 637 24.71 6.86 19.58
C GLY A 637 23.22 6.52 19.72
N SER A 638 22.45 7.30 20.46
CA SER A 638 20.99 7.10 20.59
C SER A 638 20.27 7.37 19.27
N THR A 639 20.64 8.42 18.55
CA THR A 639 20.06 8.79 17.25
C THR A 639 20.30 7.70 16.19
N VAL A 640 21.55 7.21 16.08
CA VAL A 640 21.91 6.10 15.21
C VAL A 640 21.16 4.81 15.58
N LEU A 641 21.09 4.50 16.87
CA LEU A 641 20.40 3.30 17.37
C LEU A 641 18.91 3.31 17.00
N VAL A 642 18.23 4.43 17.22
CA VAL A 642 16.83 4.66 16.91
C VAL A 642 16.57 4.55 15.40
N GLY A 643 17.39 5.22 14.59
CA GLY A 643 17.30 5.15 13.12
C GLY A 643 17.48 3.72 12.59
N LEU A 644 18.53 3.02 13.02
CA LEU A 644 18.79 1.64 12.62
C LEU A 644 17.69 0.68 13.08
N ASN A 645 17.11 0.91 14.27
CA ASN A 645 16.00 0.10 14.77
C ASN A 645 14.76 0.25 13.87
N GLY A 646 14.45 1.45 13.39
CA GLY A 646 13.35 1.68 12.44
C GLY A 646 13.56 0.97 11.10
N LEU A 647 14.79 0.95 10.57
CA LEU A 647 15.13 0.31 9.30
C LEU A 647 15.03 -1.24 9.35
N ARG A 648 14.88 -1.87 10.51
CA ARG A 648 14.69 -3.33 10.64
C ARG A 648 13.45 -3.83 9.93
N LEU A 649 12.42 -2.97 9.77
CA LEU A 649 11.19 -3.33 9.05
C LEU A 649 11.35 -3.39 7.54
N LEU A 650 12.43 -2.87 6.96
CA LEU A 650 12.75 -3.07 5.54
C LEU A 650 13.16 -4.51 5.19
N ARG A 651 13.50 -5.33 6.20
CA ARG A 651 13.96 -6.69 5.96
C ARG A 651 12.78 -7.61 5.60
N GLU A 652 13.00 -8.53 4.67
CA GLU A 652 12.04 -9.58 4.29
C GLU A 652 11.53 -10.37 5.51
N ALA A 653 12.41 -10.69 6.43
CA ALA A 653 12.07 -11.39 7.67
C ALA A 653 11.06 -10.62 8.55
N ALA A 654 10.87 -9.31 8.36
CA ALA A 654 9.85 -8.55 9.08
C ALA A 654 8.45 -8.86 8.56
N TRP A 655 8.30 -8.96 7.24
CA TRP A 655 7.07 -9.39 6.59
C TRP A 655 6.73 -10.84 6.94
N GLN A 656 7.68 -11.76 6.77
CA GLN A 656 7.49 -13.18 7.09
C GLN A 656 7.02 -13.39 8.54
N ARG A 657 7.62 -12.65 9.50
CA ARG A 657 7.17 -12.68 10.90
C ARG A 657 5.79 -12.04 11.11
N ALA A 658 5.42 -11.05 10.31
CA ALA A 658 4.08 -10.46 10.36
C ALA A 658 3.04 -11.45 9.81
N ALA A 659 3.32 -12.07 8.68
CA ALA A 659 2.48 -13.10 8.09
C ALA A 659 2.35 -14.33 9.01
N ALA A 660 3.44 -14.82 9.60
CA ALA A 660 3.40 -15.92 10.56
C ALA A 660 2.61 -15.60 11.83
N ALA A 661 2.69 -14.35 12.35
CA ALA A 661 1.89 -13.91 13.49
C ALA A 661 0.41 -13.74 13.16
N ALA A 662 0.09 -13.57 11.89
CA ALA A 662 -1.26 -13.52 11.38
C ALA A 662 -1.85 -14.90 11.03
N THR A 663 -1.02 -15.95 10.99
CA THR A 663 -1.51 -17.32 10.77
C THR A 663 -2.14 -17.84 12.07
N PRO A 664 -3.39 -18.35 12.04
CA PRO A 664 -4.00 -18.95 13.21
C PRO A 664 -3.13 -20.11 13.73
N THR A 665 -2.71 -20.05 14.98
CA THR A 665 -2.13 -21.24 15.61
C THR A 665 -3.21 -22.31 15.64
N ALA A 666 -2.98 -23.42 14.92
CA ALA A 666 -3.84 -24.58 15.04
C ALA A 666 -3.90 -24.93 16.53
N GLY A 667 -5.04 -24.66 17.15
CA GLY A 667 -5.30 -25.12 18.50
C GLY A 667 -5.11 -26.65 18.55
N PRO A 668 -4.66 -27.23 19.69
CA PRO A 668 -4.57 -28.66 19.78
C PRO A 668 -5.94 -29.27 19.46
N ALA A 669 -5.96 -30.14 18.45
CA ALA A 669 -7.15 -30.91 18.11
C ALA A 669 -7.63 -31.63 19.39
N SER A 670 -8.77 -31.18 19.93
CA SER A 670 -9.46 -31.81 21.04
C SER A 670 -10.32 -32.95 20.54
#